data_9d79d3b95d5703a82103f64af082cad5
#
_entry.id   9d79d3b95d5703a82103f64af082cad5
#
_cell.length_a   1.000
_cell.length_b   1.000
_cell.length_c   1.000
_cell.angle_alpha   90.00
_cell.angle_beta   90.00
_cell.angle_gamma   90.00
#
_symmetry.space_group_name_H-M   'P 1'
#
loop_
_entity.id
_entity.type
_entity.pdbx_description
1 polymer ?
#
loop_
_entity_poly.entity_id
_entity_poly.type
_entity_poly.pdbx_seq_one_letter_code
_entity_poly.pdbx_strand_id
1 'polypeptide(L)'
;MASIDQSLGAGITSFPTTLPTENNDESCEIQSPISVKTEDTPLTPEGRRRQGFTRRSFVAAESLFHAMVTRAFSIAGADHNDYDPAAMEDTDNDDAENNGHPTEDNDDDDEYFGKRRDGPSLCRGRSACCIVSSLILLGVSVTVGVMMATHETSSWSIPPYSSSNGSCAADKYSVLSLKESSSVEGLKHGAVASDHPVCSQVGSDILQQGGNAVDAAVATVLCLGVANPASSGLGGGAFMLIHSSRENFERKDPATFPEFIDARDISLADEQGTFMTEVVDCRETAPEKSSTDMYRELPNTASAIGPLAIAVPGELRGMELAHARHGKLPWKDVVEPARELAQNGIPVGEHLASDIKGVVTKFPKYGDFPALQRHLTHSGSSETYLKEGELLKNPSLAETLRQVAEQGADALYTGANAEKIVQEIQDAGGILTIRDMGGYKATLRSPVHADVSGFTVVGVPPPSSGGAVVIGAARFLAGYKTPLAATADSLSMHRIVEAMRHAFSIRMSLSDPLYNTGVNNDAVADLTAGDYMESLRRITKDNSTLGLSQYGGEKWAQLNDDDTMKEAQDAHEGDRRRDLLRQRRLARPFGYLDDSGTSHLSVVDKDGNAVAVTSSINGIFGSWIFSEATGVLLGNTMDDFGVPGRSNFYGLKPSEANFILPGKKPLSSMSPTMVFRRQEGKYAAETMGWGDLVLTLGGSGGPKIITAVLQVLLNVCFLGMPLFEAMARPRVHDQLVYHDAVVTGTEKDVLEQGPTLAVSQRTKGSLIQRGHSLLDIDYTGCVQAVSVDLDTKTLSAVSDIRKGGSPAGY
;
A
#
# COMPACT_ATOMS: atom_id res chain seq x y z
N MET A 1 -58.39 31.07 -8.15
CA MET A 1 -59.06 32.33 -7.95
C MET A 1 -58.01 33.33 -7.52
N ALA A 2 -57.86 34.26 -8.39
CA ALA A 2 -57.57 35.66 -8.33
C ALA A 2 -56.16 36.01 -7.76
N SER A 3 -55.32 36.50 -8.50
CA SER A 3 -55.15 37.55 -9.55
C SER A 3 -54.52 38.81 -8.95
N ILE A 4 -53.43 39.30 -9.67
CA ILE A 4 -53.15 40.68 -9.98
C ILE A 4 -52.30 41.42 -8.92
N ASP A 5 -51.27 42.26 -9.17
CA ASP A 5 -50.79 42.91 -10.41
C ASP A 5 -49.41 43.53 -10.18
N GLN A 6 -48.68 43.66 -11.23
CA GLN A 6 -47.69 44.56 -11.76
C GLN A 6 -47.41 45.89 -11.08
N SER A 7 -46.13 46.32 -11.13
CA SER A 7 -45.64 47.52 -11.86
C SER A 7 -44.14 47.73 -11.60
N LEU A 8 -43.31 47.63 -12.60
CA LEU A 8 -42.68 48.62 -13.48
C LEU A 8 -41.79 49.66 -12.79
N GLY A 9 -40.51 49.70 -13.20
CA GLY A 9 -39.63 50.84 -13.05
C GLY A 9 -38.20 50.58 -13.57
N ALA A 10 -37.98 50.99 -14.78
CA ALA A 10 -36.73 50.92 -15.55
C ALA A 10 -35.66 51.91 -15.03
N GLY A 11 -34.39 51.59 -15.30
CA GLY A 11 -33.29 52.53 -15.17
C GLY A 11 -32.02 51.98 -15.80
N ILE A 12 -31.83 52.26 -17.06
CA ILE A 12 -30.64 52.07 -17.89
C ILE A 12 -29.68 53.24 -17.62
N THR A 13 -28.36 53.00 -17.40
CA THR A 13 -27.26 53.89 -17.86
C THR A 13 -25.96 53.09 -17.93
N SER A 14 -25.59 52.77 -19.12
CA SER A 14 -24.46 53.07 -20.03
C SER A 14 -23.04 53.04 -19.43
N PHE A 15 -22.20 52.22 -20.09
CA PHE A 15 -20.74 52.22 -20.10
C PHE A 15 -20.10 53.54 -20.52
N PRO A 16 -18.80 53.77 -20.24
CA PRO A 16 -17.90 53.94 -21.37
C PRO A 16 -16.62 53.11 -21.34
N THR A 17 -16.30 52.58 -22.49
CA THR A 17 -15.04 52.15 -23.02
C THR A 17 -14.02 53.27 -23.12
N THR A 18 -12.78 53.08 -22.75
CA THR A 18 -11.58 53.60 -23.49
C THR A 18 -10.31 52.91 -23.02
N LEU A 19 -9.62 52.28 -23.94
CA LEU A 19 -8.18 51.95 -23.92
C LEU A 19 -7.36 53.26 -24.18
N PRO A 20 -6.07 53.26 -23.81
CA PRO A 20 -5.04 53.65 -24.71
C PRO A 20 -3.88 52.64 -24.82
N THR A 21 -3.47 52.44 -26.05
CA THR A 21 -2.19 51.95 -26.53
C THR A 21 -1.11 52.98 -26.31
N GLU A 22 0.09 52.60 -25.91
CA GLU A 22 1.35 53.08 -26.56
C GLU A 22 2.57 52.30 -26.08
N ASN A 23 3.41 52.00 -27.07
CA ASN A 23 4.71 51.38 -27.08
C ASN A 23 5.74 52.11 -26.22
N ASN A 24 6.76 51.36 -25.72
CA ASN A 24 8.16 51.74 -25.99
C ASN A 24 9.09 50.54 -25.69
N ASP A 25 9.88 50.22 -26.68
CA ASP A 25 11.10 49.42 -26.63
C ASP A 25 12.16 50.10 -25.76
N GLU A 26 12.82 49.27 -24.94
CA GLU A 26 14.26 49.50 -24.64
C GLU A 26 14.93 48.16 -24.33
N SER A 27 15.86 47.86 -25.22
CA SER A 27 16.86 46.81 -25.16
C SER A 27 17.89 47.10 -24.08
N CYS A 28 18.26 46.09 -23.29
CA CYS A 28 19.54 46.15 -22.57
C CYS A 28 20.26 44.79 -22.59
N GLU A 29 21.52 44.90 -22.92
CA GLU A 29 22.47 43.89 -23.30
C GLU A 29 22.92 42.96 -22.18
N ILE A 30 23.28 41.78 -22.61
CA ILE A 30 23.99 40.73 -21.89
C ILE A 30 25.44 41.12 -21.61
N GLN A 31 25.91 41.01 -20.41
CA GLN A 31 27.31 40.87 -20.05
C GLN A 31 27.55 39.69 -19.12
N SER A 32 28.29 38.72 -19.56
CA SER A 32 28.99 37.69 -18.79
C SER A 32 30.51 37.89 -18.98
N PRO A 33 31.40 37.12 -18.33
CA PRO A 33 31.57 36.75 -16.91
C PRO A 33 32.98 37.19 -16.41
N ILE A 34 33.15 37.21 -15.12
CA ILE A 34 34.46 37.45 -14.49
C ILE A 34 35.05 36.15 -13.98
N SER A 35 36.19 35.78 -14.52
CA SER A 35 37.08 34.71 -14.09
C SER A 35 37.86 35.12 -12.85
N VAL A 36 37.95 34.26 -11.86
CA VAL A 36 38.90 34.39 -10.72
C VAL A 36 39.92 33.27 -10.79
N LYS A 37 41.16 33.68 -10.75
CA LYS A 37 42.39 32.85 -10.79
C LYS A 37 42.63 32.11 -9.50
N THR A 38 43.10 30.88 -9.65
CA THR A 38 43.74 30.05 -8.59
C THR A 38 45.13 30.58 -8.29
N GLU A 39 45.47 30.68 -7.03
CA GLU A 39 46.87 30.76 -6.56
C GLU A 39 47.20 29.52 -5.74
N ASP A 40 48.23 28.81 -6.24
CA ASP A 40 48.91 27.71 -5.59
C ASP A 40 49.92 28.23 -4.53
N THR A 41 49.97 27.61 -3.36
CA THR A 41 51.24 27.51 -2.60
C THR A 41 51.25 26.24 -1.72
N PRO A 42 52.40 25.57 -1.61
CA PRO A 42 52.50 24.22 -1.05
C PRO A 42 52.94 24.22 0.41
N LEU A 43 52.49 23.26 1.19
CA LEU A 43 53.10 22.90 2.48
C LEU A 43 53.34 21.38 2.55
N THR A 44 54.57 21.07 2.96
CA THR A 44 55.28 19.80 3.11
C THR A 44 54.79 18.98 4.30
N PRO A 45 55.18 17.70 4.41
CA PRO A 45 54.47 16.68 5.16
C PRO A 45 55.18 16.29 6.49
N GLU A 46 54.41 15.91 7.48
CA GLU A 46 54.89 15.02 8.57
C GLU A 46 53.78 14.12 9.13
N GLY A 47 53.94 12.87 8.89
CA GLY A 47 53.98 11.72 9.72
C GLY A 47 52.81 11.28 10.55
N ARG A 48 52.15 10.19 10.13
CA ARG A 48 51.97 8.97 10.96
C ARG A 48 51.27 7.86 10.12
N ARG A 49 51.99 6.74 10.07
CA ARG A 49 51.54 5.47 9.49
C ARG A 49 50.35 4.92 10.28
N ARG A 50 49.26 4.59 9.57
CA ARG A 50 48.34 3.50 9.90
C ARG A 50 48.16 2.62 8.68
N GLN A 51 48.37 1.33 8.86
CA GLN A 51 48.35 0.31 7.84
C GLN A 51 46.89 0.14 7.35
N GLY A 52 46.66 0.44 6.09
CA GLY A 52 45.42 0.09 5.38
C GLY A 52 45.58 -1.29 4.73
N PHE A 53 44.71 -2.20 5.06
CA PHE A 53 44.57 -3.45 4.30
C PHE A 53 43.97 -3.09 2.93
N THR A 54 44.75 -3.34 1.90
CA THR A 54 44.39 -2.98 0.54
C THR A 54 43.74 -4.14 -0.20
N ARG A 55 42.86 -3.80 -1.16
CA ARG A 55 42.18 -4.64 -2.12
C ARG A 55 43.02 -5.78 -2.77
N ARG A 56 44.34 -5.74 -2.62
CA ARG A 56 45.24 -6.78 -3.09
C ARG A 56 45.25 -8.07 -2.25
N SER A 57 44.82 -8.01 -0.99
CA SER A 57 44.72 -9.19 -0.11
C SER A 57 43.50 -10.07 -0.43
N PHE A 58 42.45 -9.51 -0.99
CA PHE A 58 41.25 -10.25 -1.37
C PHE A 58 41.45 -11.06 -2.66
N VAL A 59 42.12 -10.48 -3.65
CA VAL A 59 42.41 -11.14 -4.93
C VAL A 59 43.40 -12.29 -4.74
N ALA A 60 44.35 -12.19 -3.74
CA ALA A 60 45.26 -13.28 -3.44
C ALA A 60 44.56 -14.48 -2.75
N ALA A 61 43.52 -14.23 -1.95
CA ALA A 61 42.74 -15.30 -1.32
C ALA A 61 41.86 -16.06 -2.32
N GLU A 62 41.24 -15.35 -3.26
CA GLU A 62 40.44 -15.94 -4.32
C GLU A 62 41.27 -16.79 -5.30
N SER A 63 42.48 -16.32 -5.64
CA SER A 63 43.40 -17.07 -6.49
C SER A 63 43.95 -18.35 -5.79
N LEU A 64 44.15 -18.31 -4.47
CA LEU A 64 44.55 -19.48 -3.71
C LEU A 64 43.42 -20.51 -3.59
N PHE A 65 42.19 -20.06 -3.41
CA PHE A 65 41.02 -20.93 -3.35
C PHE A 65 40.77 -21.63 -4.68
N HIS A 66 40.88 -20.89 -5.81
CA HIS A 66 40.76 -21.48 -7.15
C HIS A 66 41.84 -22.50 -7.44
N ALA A 67 43.10 -22.23 -7.02
CA ALA A 67 44.20 -23.17 -7.21
C ALA A 67 44.06 -24.43 -6.35
N MET A 68 43.47 -24.33 -5.15
CA MET A 68 43.20 -25.49 -4.29
C MET A 68 42.07 -26.38 -4.85
N VAL A 69 40.99 -25.76 -5.37
CA VAL A 69 39.88 -26.49 -6.00
C VAL A 69 40.32 -27.22 -7.26
N THR A 70 41.10 -26.58 -8.11
CA THR A 70 41.62 -27.21 -9.35
C THR A 70 42.58 -28.34 -9.05
N ARG A 71 43.39 -28.28 -7.98
CA ARG A 71 44.27 -29.33 -7.56
C ARG A 71 43.55 -30.50 -6.90
N ALA A 72 42.41 -30.24 -6.26
CA ALA A 72 41.56 -31.32 -5.71
C ALA A 72 40.86 -32.12 -6.81
N PHE A 73 40.48 -31.52 -7.92
CA PHE A 73 39.89 -32.21 -9.06
C PHE A 73 40.92 -33.00 -9.87
N SER A 74 42.18 -32.57 -9.94
CA SER A 74 43.27 -33.29 -10.57
C SER A 74 43.67 -34.59 -9.85
N ILE A 75 43.41 -34.67 -8.54
CA ILE A 75 43.68 -35.84 -7.73
C ILE A 75 42.55 -36.89 -7.81
N ALA A 76 41.36 -36.44 -8.25
CA ALA A 76 40.16 -37.32 -8.35
C ALA A 76 40.01 -38.03 -9.72
N GLY A 77 40.92 -37.84 -10.68
CA GLY A 77 41.00 -38.64 -11.92
C GLY A 77 39.76 -38.51 -12.83
N ALA A 78 39.16 -37.33 -12.97
CA ALA A 78 38.12 -37.11 -13.96
C ALA A 78 38.68 -36.33 -15.15
N ASP A 79 38.80 -37.01 -16.30
CA ASP A 79 39.19 -36.39 -17.58
C ASP A 79 38.13 -35.41 -18.07
N HIS A 80 38.61 -34.23 -18.34
CA HIS A 80 37.83 -33.18 -18.99
C HIS A 80 38.06 -33.28 -20.52
N ASN A 81 37.18 -33.97 -21.21
CA ASN A 81 36.97 -33.83 -22.67
C ASN A 81 35.64 -34.49 -23.01
N ASP A 82 34.60 -33.68 -23.13
CA ASP A 82 33.43 -33.88 -23.98
C ASP A 82 32.35 -32.85 -23.61
N TYR A 83 32.52 -31.64 -24.09
CA TYR A 83 31.40 -30.69 -24.24
C TYR A 83 31.73 -29.70 -25.37
N ASP A 84 31.23 -30.03 -26.57
CA ASP A 84 31.21 -29.17 -27.72
C ASP A 84 29.78 -28.56 -27.86
N PRO A 85 29.60 -27.26 -27.84
CA PRO A 85 28.27 -26.61 -27.90
C PRO A 85 27.87 -26.13 -29.31
N ALA A 86 28.21 -26.86 -30.35
CA ALA A 86 27.86 -26.47 -31.71
C ALA A 86 27.44 -27.67 -32.56
N ALA A 87 26.22 -28.19 -32.39
CA ALA A 87 25.54 -28.99 -33.41
C ALA A 87 24.09 -29.24 -33.01
N MET A 88 23.17 -28.44 -33.50
CA MET A 88 21.76 -28.75 -33.79
C MET A 88 21.19 -27.63 -34.64
N GLU A 89 21.47 -27.74 -35.93
CA GLU A 89 20.65 -27.18 -37.02
C GLU A 89 19.91 -28.33 -37.73
N ASP A 90 18.63 -28.03 -37.93
CA ASP A 90 17.72 -28.51 -38.98
C ASP A 90 17.74 -29.96 -39.46
N THR A 91 16.59 -30.59 -39.37
CA THR A 91 15.97 -31.28 -40.53
C THR A 91 14.47 -31.39 -40.36
N ASP A 92 13.79 -30.68 -41.27
CA ASP A 92 12.42 -30.94 -41.72
C ASP A 92 12.33 -32.28 -42.46
N ASN A 93 11.22 -32.98 -42.38
CA ASN A 93 10.30 -33.38 -43.44
C ASN A 93 9.55 -34.68 -43.15
N ASP A 94 8.25 -34.55 -43.24
CA ASP A 94 7.28 -35.31 -44.11
C ASP A 94 6.87 -36.73 -43.82
N ASP A 95 5.57 -36.80 -43.70
CA ASP A 95 4.62 -37.73 -44.36
C ASP A 95 4.24 -39.10 -43.74
N ALA A 96 2.92 -39.19 -43.68
CA ALA A 96 2.02 -40.28 -44.08
C ALA A 96 1.39 -41.18 -43.02
N GLU A 97 0.09 -40.92 -42.86
CA GLU A 97 -1.05 -41.88 -42.91
C GLU A 97 -0.87 -43.35 -42.46
N ASN A 98 -1.60 -43.87 -41.49
CA ASN A 98 -2.81 -44.63 -41.78
C ASN A 98 -3.36 -45.42 -40.57
N ASN A 99 -4.65 -45.29 -40.36
CA ASN A 99 -5.70 -46.24 -39.97
C ASN A 99 -5.44 -47.39 -39.00
N GLY A 100 -6.37 -47.46 -38.07
CA GLY A 100 -6.85 -48.77 -37.63
C GLY A 100 -7.30 -48.88 -36.17
N HIS A 101 -8.55 -48.63 -35.91
CA HIS A 101 -9.34 -49.22 -34.83
C HIS A 101 -9.66 -50.69 -35.10
N PRO A 102 -10.26 -51.48 -34.17
CA PRO A 102 -10.55 -51.37 -32.75
C PRO A 102 -10.42 -52.68 -31.94
N THR A 103 -11.08 -52.69 -30.76
CA THR A 103 -11.69 -53.81 -29.96
C THR A 103 -10.86 -54.24 -28.77
N GLU A 104 -11.39 -53.96 -27.60
CA GLU A 104 -12.27 -54.76 -26.69
C GLU A 104 -11.52 -55.80 -25.86
N ASP A 105 -11.75 -55.65 -24.63
CA ASP A 105 -12.22 -56.58 -23.58
C ASP A 105 -11.22 -57.17 -22.59
N ASN A 106 -11.63 -56.90 -21.36
CA ASN A 106 -11.80 -57.81 -20.19
C ASN A 106 -10.62 -58.30 -19.38
N ASP A 107 -10.75 -57.93 -18.16
CA ASP A 107 -10.91 -58.72 -16.92
C ASP A 107 -9.75 -59.53 -16.35
N ASP A 108 -9.68 -59.32 -15.06
CA ASP A 108 -9.49 -60.27 -13.95
C ASP A 108 -8.08 -60.66 -13.47
N ASP A 109 -7.90 -60.24 -12.22
CA ASP A 109 -7.54 -61.03 -11.04
C ASP A 109 -6.14 -61.64 -10.82
N ASP A 110 -5.78 -61.47 -9.57
CA ASP A 110 -5.10 -62.36 -8.65
C ASP A 110 -3.56 -62.46 -8.56
N GLU A 111 -3.18 -62.01 -7.35
CA GLU A 111 -2.30 -62.65 -6.35
C GLU A 111 -1.17 -63.59 -6.83
N TYR A 112 0.02 -63.46 -6.32
CA TYR A 112 0.74 -64.42 -5.47
C TYR A 112 2.27 -64.17 -5.36
N PHE A 113 2.71 -64.01 -4.12
CA PHE A 113 3.92 -64.53 -3.48
C PHE A 113 5.18 -64.95 -4.29
N GLY A 114 6.33 -64.44 -3.86
CA GLY A 114 7.32 -65.36 -3.39
C GLY A 114 8.76 -65.24 -3.84
N LYS A 115 9.61 -65.07 -2.84
CA LYS A 115 10.96 -65.62 -2.60
C LYS A 115 12.21 -65.07 -3.26
N ARG A 116 13.00 -64.55 -2.35
CA ARG A 116 14.47 -64.61 -2.15
C ARG A 116 15.31 -65.42 -3.12
N ARG A 117 16.44 -64.84 -3.51
CA ARG A 117 17.75 -65.56 -3.42
C ARG A 117 18.93 -64.59 -3.39
N ASP A 118 19.89 -64.96 -2.60
CA ASP A 118 21.08 -64.38 -2.08
C ASP A 118 22.22 -64.06 -3.07
N GLY A 119 22.95 -63.04 -2.83
CA GLY A 119 24.33 -62.60 -2.66
C GLY A 119 25.40 -63.02 -3.69
N PRO A 120 26.65 -62.63 -3.60
CA PRO A 120 27.26 -61.67 -2.64
C PRO A 120 28.22 -60.65 -3.27
N SER A 121 28.54 -59.66 -2.40
CA SER A 121 29.80 -58.92 -2.22
C SER A 121 30.51 -58.21 -3.37
N LEU A 122 30.76 -56.92 -3.09
CA LEU A 122 32.13 -56.40 -2.96
C LEU A 122 32.10 -54.94 -2.42
N CYS A 123 32.32 -54.86 -1.12
CA CYS A 123 32.69 -53.59 -0.47
C CYS A 123 34.18 -53.29 -0.78
N ARG A 124 34.43 -52.18 -1.47
CA ARG A 124 35.71 -51.41 -1.36
C ARG A 124 35.46 -49.99 -1.87
N GLY A 125 35.34 -49.05 -0.97
CA GLY A 125 35.22 -47.61 -1.33
C GLY A 125 34.74 -46.70 -0.22
N ARG A 126 34.51 -47.19 1.01
CA ARG A 126 33.95 -46.38 2.09
C ARG A 126 34.97 -45.67 3.01
N SER A 127 36.29 -45.94 2.87
CA SER A 127 37.29 -45.34 3.77
C SER A 127 37.79 -43.96 3.31
N ALA A 128 37.74 -43.64 2.05
CA ALA A 128 38.25 -42.34 1.56
C ALA A 128 37.25 -41.17 1.78
N CYS A 129 35.96 -41.40 1.73
CA CYS A 129 34.95 -40.36 1.97
C CYS A 129 34.87 -39.95 3.44
N CYS A 130 35.09 -40.86 4.39
CA CYS A 130 35.03 -40.52 5.81
C CYS A 130 36.22 -39.67 6.28
N ILE A 131 37.41 -39.83 5.67
CA ILE A 131 38.60 -39.06 6.03
C ILE A 131 38.49 -37.64 5.50
N VAL A 132 37.95 -37.41 4.31
CA VAL A 132 37.76 -36.06 3.76
C VAL A 132 36.65 -35.28 4.51
N SER A 133 35.57 -35.94 4.88
CA SER A 133 34.50 -35.34 5.69
C SER A 133 34.97 -34.99 7.10
N SER A 134 35.82 -35.78 7.71
CA SER A 134 36.38 -35.51 9.04
C SER A 134 37.41 -34.38 9.02
N LEU A 135 38.20 -34.24 7.94
CA LEU A 135 39.14 -33.11 7.78
C LEU A 135 38.44 -31.78 7.50
N ILE A 136 37.32 -31.81 6.78
CA ILE A 136 36.50 -30.58 6.56
C ILE A 136 35.83 -30.13 7.87
N LEU A 137 35.29 -31.07 8.65
CA LEU A 137 34.71 -30.76 9.97
C LEU A 137 35.74 -30.26 10.98
N LEU A 138 36.96 -30.76 10.95
CA LEU A 138 38.05 -30.27 11.80
C LEU A 138 38.52 -28.87 11.39
N GLY A 139 38.54 -28.57 10.07
CA GLY A 139 38.91 -27.24 9.56
C GLY A 139 37.87 -26.15 9.92
N VAL A 140 36.57 -26.48 9.87
CA VAL A 140 35.50 -25.57 10.27
C VAL A 140 35.48 -25.36 11.78
N SER A 141 35.75 -26.39 12.58
CA SER A 141 35.79 -26.28 14.05
C SER A 141 36.96 -25.42 14.55
N VAL A 142 38.11 -25.47 13.87
CA VAL A 142 39.28 -24.64 14.23
C VAL A 142 39.05 -23.17 13.84
N THR A 143 38.38 -22.89 12.72
CA THR A 143 38.08 -21.52 12.30
C THR A 143 37.03 -20.87 13.20
N VAL A 144 36.00 -21.61 13.62
CA VAL A 144 34.99 -21.13 14.57
C VAL A 144 35.61 -20.96 15.99
N GLY A 145 36.49 -21.86 16.39
CA GLY A 145 37.20 -21.75 17.70
C GLY A 145 38.13 -20.54 17.76
N VAL A 146 38.82 -20.17 16.69
CA VAL A 146 39.66 -18.96 16.61
C VAL A 146 38.82 -17.68 16.56
N MET A 147 37.61 -17.69 15.94
CA MET A 147 36.69 -16.56 15.98
C MET A 147 36.06 -16.34 17.37
N MET A 148 35.83 -17.39 18.16
CA MET A 148 35.28 -17.25 19.53
C MET A 148 36.31 -16.89 20.60
N ALA A 149 37.62 -17.07 20.38
CA ALA A 149 38.66 -16.76 21.32
C ALA A 149 39.14 -15.30 21.30
N THR A 150 38.63 -14.45 20.42
CA THR A 150 38.99 -13.03 20.28
C THR A 150 37.90 -12.05 20.75
N HIS A 151 36.85 -12.54 21.39
CA HIS A 151 35.82 -11.66 21.99
C HIS A 151 36.08 -11.55 23.50
N GLU A 152 36.85 -10.58 23.86
CA GLU A 152 36.91 -10.08 25.25
C GLU A 152 35.69 -9.14 25.46
N THR A 153 35.01 -9.42 26.56
CA THR A 153 33.89 -8.68 27.09
C THR A 153 34.28 -7.24 27.45
N SER A 154 33.76 -6.27 26.71
CA SER A 154 33.69 -4.88 27.12
C SER A 154 32.27 -4.42 27.27
N SER A 155 31.89 -4.09 28.48
CA SER A 155 30.65 -3.45 28.86
C SER A 155 30.48 -2.10 28.13
N TRP A 156 29.41 -1.94 27.36
CA TRP A 156 29.05 -0.68 26.73
C TRP A 156 28.00 0.03 27.56
N SER A 157 28.39 1.14 28.15
CA SER A 157 27.52 2.17 28.68
C SER A 157 27.21 3.17 27.56
N ILE A 158 25.95 3.48 27.38
CA ILE A 158 25.46 4.47 26.39
C ILE A 158 25.90 5.86 26.86
N PRO A 159 26.63 6.63 26.06
CA PRO A 159 26.88 8.04 26.37
C PRO A 159 25.75 8.93 25.80
N PRO A 160 25.49 10.12 26.42
CA PRO A 160 24.42 11.01 25.98
C PRO A 160 24.77 11.69 24.66
N TYR A 161 23.73 11.94 23.89
CA TYR A 161 23.73 12.58 22.59
C TYR A 161 24.44 13.94 22.63
N SER A 162 25.58 14.07 21.97
CA SER A 162 26.21 15.34 21.67
C SER A 162 26.38 15.48 20.16
N SER A 163 25.75 16.52 19.63
CA SER A 163 25.88 16.94 18.24
C SER A 163 27.32 17.29 17.90
N SER A 164 27.96 16.54 16.99
CA SER A 164 29.17 17.00 16.30
C SER A 164 29.07 16.65 14.82
N ASN A 165 29.13 17.69 13.99
CA ASN A 165 29.24 17.68 12.54
C ASN A 165 30.36 16.79 12.02
N GLY A 166 30.07 16.01 11.00
CA GLY A 166 31.12 15.49 10.11
C GLY A 166 30.78 14.17 9.45
N SER A 167 30.23 14.22 8.24
CA SER A 167 30.41 13.30 7.10
C SER A 167 30.24 11.79 7.35
N CYS A 168 29.09 11.27 6.93
CA CYS A 168 28.94 10.05 6.13
C CYS A 168 27.45 9.89 5.75
N ALA A 169 27.00 10.68 4.81
CA ALA A 169 25.63 10.59 4.24
C ALA A 169 25.43 9.30 3.40
N ALA A 170 26.49 8.58 3.09
CA ALA A 170 26.44 7.39 2.24
C ALA A 170 25.97 6.11 2.96
N ASP A 171 26.04 6.03 4.29
CA ASP A 171 25.67 4.83 5.04
C ASP A 171 24.21 4.80 5.48
N LYS A 172 23.52 5.94 5.50
CA LYS A 172 22.12 6.05 5.95
C LYS A 172 21.15 5.27 5.07
N TYR A 173 21.51 5.00 3.82
CA TYR A 173 20.67 4.36 2.82
C TYR A 173 21.18 2.99 2.33
N SER A 174 22.01 2.32 3.11
CA SER A 174 22.34 0.93 2.81
C SER A 174 21.13 0.03 3.06
N VAL A 175 21.00 -1.09 2.33
CA VAL A 175 19.91 -2.06 2.57
C VAL A 175 19.87 -2.52 4.03
N LEU A 176 21.02 -2.64 4.67
CA LEU A 176 21.13 -3.02 6.08
C LEU A 176 20.60 -1.93 7.01
N SER A 177 20.97 -0.66 6.79
CA SER A 177 20.47 0.46 7.59
C SER A 177 18.97 0.70 7.38
N LEU A 178 18.45 0.47 6.18
CA LEU A 178 17.00 0.51 5.90
C LEU A 178 16.26 -0.62 6.62
N LYS A 179 16.84 -1.82 6.68
CA LYS A 179 16.26 -2.92 7.46
C LYS A 179 16.22 -2.58 8.94
N GLU A 180 17.31 -2.08 9.49
CA GLU A 180 17.41 -1.69 10.91
C GLU A 180 16.43 -0.58 11.31
N SER A 181 16.18 0.38 10.41
CA SER A 181 15.23 1.48 10.67
C SER A 181 13.76 1.14 10.42
N SER A 182 13.48 0.15 9.56
CA SER A 182 12.14 -0.15 9.06
C SER A 182 11.60 -1.51 9.50
N SER A 183 12.34 -2.28 10.32
CA SER A 183 11.88 -3.56 10.84
C SER A 183 12.30 -3.81 12.27
N VAL A 184 11.45 -4.50 13.02
CA VAL A 184 11.74 -5.04 14.35
C VAL A 184 11.23 -6.47 14.40
N GLU A 185 12.10 -7.39 14.84
CA GLU A 185 11.83 -8.82 14.88
C GLU A 185 11.92 -9.37 16.32
N GLY A 186 11.26 -10.49 16.61
CA GLY A 186 11.39 -11.18 17.90
C GLY A 186 10.60 -10.55 19.05
N LEU A 187 9.61 -9.68 18.75
CA LEU A 187 8.73 -9.07 19.75
C LEU A 187 7.80 -10.11 20.37
N LYS A 188 7.46 -9.97 21.64
CA LYS A 188 6.69 -10.99 22.40
C LYS A 188 5.35 -10.51 22.93
N HIS A 189 5.19 -9.21 23.13
CA HIS A 189 4.04 -8.67 23.84
C HIS A 189 3.19 -7.72 23.01
N GLY A 190 3.73 -7.20 21.92
CA GLY A 190 2.96 -6.36 21.03
C GLY A 190 3.81 -5.75 19.94
N ALA A 191 3.20 -5.49 18.80
CA ALA A 191 3.84 -4.93 17.62
C ALA A 191 2.91 -3.94 16.93
N VAL A 192 3.48 -2.81 16.50
CA VAL A 192 2.81 -1.75 15.75
C VAL A 192 3.68 -1.35 14.57
N ALA A 193 3.15 -1.42 13.37
CA ALA A 193 3.77 -0.90 12.15
C ALA A 193 2.89 0.21 11.58
N SER A 194 3.44 1.41 11.37
CA SER A 194 2.71 2.55 10.79
C SER A 194 3.61 3.41 9.90
N ASP A 195 3.02 4.38 9.22
CA ASP A 195 3.70 5.32 8.33
C ASP A 195 4.61 6.32 9.06
N HIS A 196 4.55 6.38 10.40
CA HIS A 196 5.33 7.37 11.16
C HIS A 196 5.91 6.77 12.45
N PRO A 197 7.23 6.92 12.71
CA PRO A 197 7.89 6.28 13.85
C PRO A 197 7.30 6.70 15.21
N VAL A 198 6.98 7.98 15.40
CA VAL A 198 6.35 8.47 16.65
C VAL A 198 5.00 7.81 16.88
N CYS A 199 4.20 7.60 15.82
CA CYS A 199 2.87 7.02 15.95
C CYS A 199 2.92 5.51 16.20
N SER A 200 3.88 4.79 15.64
CA SER A 200 4.15 3.39 16.02
C SER A 200 4.54 3.30 17.50
N GLN A 201 5.36 4.24 17.99
CA GLN A 201 5.74 4.29 19.40
C GLN A 201 4.55 4.59 20.30
N VAL A 202 3.68 5.57 19.94
CA VAL A 202 2.43 5.85 20.66
C VAL A 202 1.58 4.57 20.79
N GLY A 203 1.39 3.82 19.71
CA GLY A 203 0.64 2.56 19.76
C GLY A 203 1.30 1.52 20.67
N SER A 204 2.63 1.38 20.61
CA SER A 204 3.39 0.50 21.49
C SER A 204 3.28 0.91 22.97
N ASP A 205 3.31 2.22 23.26
CA ASP A 205 3.18 2.74 24.63
C ASP A 205 1.77 2.46 25.18
N ILE A 206 0.73 2.58 24.36
CA ILE A 206 -0.64 2.21 24.74
C ILE A 206 -0.75 0.72 25.09
N LEU A 207 -0.11 -0.16 24.29
CA LEU A 207 -0.05 -1.61 24.61
C LEU A 207 0.66 -1.85 25.95
N GLN A 208 1.79 -1.17 26.20
CA GLN A 208 2.54 -1.27 27.45
C GLN A 208 1.77 -0.76 28.67
N GLN A 209 0.90 0.23 28.49
CA GLN A 209 0.01 0.75 29.53
C GLN A 209 -1.15 -0.21 29.85
N GLY A 210 -1.25 -1.33 29.14
CA GLY A 210 -2.27 -2.37 29.34
C GLY A 210 -3.46 -2.26 28.42
N GLY A 211 -3.42 -1.38 27.41
CA GLY A 211 -4.36 -1.34 26.30
C GLY A 211 -4.29 -2.61 25.44
N ASN A 212 -5.27 -2.81 24.60
CA ASN A 212 -5.29 -3.87 23.61
C ASN A 212 -5.00 -3.34 22.19
N ALA A 213 -5.05 -4.22 21.19
CA ALA A 213 -4.74 -3.85 19.80
C ALA A 213 -5.67 -2.73 19.27
N VAL A 214 -6.92 -2.63 19.73
CA VAL A 214 -7.86 -1.59 19.30
C VAL A 214 -7.52 -0.24 19.93
N ASP A 215 -7.20 -0.20 21.24
CA ASP A 215 -6.74 1.02 21.91
C ASP A 215 -5.49 1.58 21.21
N ALA A 216 -4.50 0.71 20.93
CA ALA A 216 -3.28 1.07 20.24
C ALA A 216 -3.54 1.56 18.81
N ALA A 217 -4.42 0.89 18.07
CA ALA A 217 -4.77 1.29 16.70
C ALA A 217 -5.44 2.65 16.67
N VAL A 218 -6.40 2.93 17.55
CA VAL A 218 -7.09 4.22 17.64
C VAL A 218 -6.09 5.34 17.99
N ALA A 219 -5.24 5.14 19.01
CA ALA A 219 -4.23 6.14 19.38
C ALA A 219 -3.24 6.40 18.22
N THR A 220 -2.85 5.34 17.49
CA THR A 220 -1.95 5.45 16.33
C THR A 220 -2.61 6.21 15.17
N VAL A 221 -3.91 5.95 14.86
CA VAL A 221 -4.66 6.71 13.81
C VAL A 221 -4.71 8.19 14.16
N LEU A 222 -5.12 8.53 15.39
CA LEU A 222 -5.21 9.92 15.84
C LEU A 222 -3.83 10.61 15.81
N CYS A 223 -2.76 9.89 16.18
CA CYS A 223 -1.39 10.36 16.03
C CYS A 223 -1.01 10.63 14.57
N LEU A 224 -1.36 9.72 13.65
CA LEU A 224 -1.06 9.89 12.22
C LEU A 224 -1.77 11.12 11.63
N GLY A 225 -3.00 11.42 12.07
CA GLY A 225 -3.70 12.64 11.68
C GLY A 225 -2.99 13.93 12.12
N VAL A 226 -2.17 13.87 13.18
CA VAL A 226 -1.32 14.99 13.63
C VAL A 226 0.04 14.98 12.93
N ALA A 227 0.67 13.82 12.84
CA ALA A 227 2.05 13.66 12.38
C ALA A 227 2.20 13.70 10.87
N ASN A 228 1.18 13.23 10.15
CA ASN A 228 1.14 13.17 8.69
C ASN A 228 -0.20 13.70 8.15
N PRO A 229 -0.50 14.98 8.37
CA PRO A 229 -1.76 15.58 7.93
C PRO A 229 -1.92 15.63 6.41
N ALA A 230 -0.86 15.35 5.65
CA ALA A 230 -0.95 15.17 4.21
C ALA A 230 -1.71 13.90 3.81
N SER A 231 -1.82 12.91 4.72
CA SER A 231 -2.30 11.56 4.40
C SER A 231 -3.56 11.14 5.16
N SER A 232 -3.78 11.60 6.39
CA SER A 232 -4.89 11.16 7.24
C SER A 232 -5.32 12.23 8.23
N GLY A 233 -6.45 12.04 8.90
CA GLY A 233 -6.94 12.91 9.95
C GLY A 233 -8.45 13.00 10.06
N LEU A 234 -8.93 13.71 11.08
CA LEU A 234 -10.34 13.80 11.47
C LEU A 234 -11.30 14.27 10.36
N GLY A 235 -10.78 14.93 9.31
CA GLY A 235 -11.56 15.38 8.16
C GLY A 235 -11.71 14.33 7.04
N GLY A 236 -11.24 13.11 7.25
CA GLY A 236 -11.29 11.98 6.34
C GLY A 236 -12.14 10.81 6.80
N GLY A 237 -11.81 9.62 6.33
CA GLY A 237 -12.45 8.37 6.69
C GLY A 237 -11.48 7.19 6.71
N ALA A 238 -11.99 6.03 7.14
CA ALA A 238 -11.18 4.84 7.28
C ALA A 238 -11.98 3.54 7.10
N PHE A 239 -11.24 2.45 6.90
CA PHE A 239 -11.71 1.10 7.17
C PHE A 239 -10.79 0.45 8.20
N MET A 240 -11.40 -0.17 9.20
CA MET A 240 -10.71 -0.91 10.25
C MET A 240 -11.17 -2.37 10.23
N LEU A 241 -10.25 -3.30 10.01
CA LEU A 241 -10.45 -4.72 10.17
C LEU A 241 -9.94 -5.11 11.56
N ILE A 242 -10.82 -5.68 12.39
CA ILE A 242 -10.57 -6.02 13.79
C ILE A 242 -10.73 -7.52 13.97
N HIS A 243 -9.72 -8.17 14.57
CA HIS A 243 -9.78 -9.53 15.07
C HIS A 243 -9.50 -9.48 16.55
N SER A 244 -10.52 -9.71 17.37
CA SER A 244 -10.48 -9.51 18.82
C SER A 244 -11.06 -10.70 19.56
N SER A 245 -10.50 -11.00 20.74
CA SER A 245 -11.04 -12.05 21.59
C SER A 245 -12.46 -11.70 22.05
N ARG A 246 -13.33 -12.70 22.05
CA ARG A 246 -14.73 -12.53 22.46
C ARG A 246 -14.86 -12.09 23.91
N GLU A 247 -13.92 -12.45 24.77
CA GLU A 247 -13.90 -12.05 26.17
C GLU A 247 -13.86 -10.52 26.35
N ASN A 248 -13.19 -9.81 25.42
CA ASN A 248 -13.17 -8.34 25.41
C ASN A 248 -14.53 -7.75 25.01
N PHE A 249 -15.29 -8.45 24.17
CA PHE A 249 -16.60 -8.01 23.68
C PHE A 249 -17.72 -8.24 24.72
N GLU A 250 -17.75 -9.40 25.39
CA GLU A 250 -18.82 -9.75 26.33
C GLU A 250 -18.81 -8.93 27.64
N ARG A 251 -17.68 -8.27 27.95
CA ARG A 251 -17.56 -7.41 29.15
C ARG A 251 -18.25 -6.06 29.03
N LYS A 252 -18.63 -5.63 27.84
CA LYS A 252 -19.32 -4.36 27.66
C LYS A 252 -20.80 -4.57 27.48
N ASP A 253 -21.60 -3.93 28.33
CA ASP A 253 -23.07 -3.94 28.25
C ASP A 253 -23.50 -3.42 26.85
N PRO A 254 -24.20 -4.22 26.04
CA PRO A 254 -24.72 -3.78 24.76
C PRO A 254 -25.58 -2.53 24.83
N ALA A 255 -26.21 -2.27 25.98
CA ALA A 255 -27.00 -1.06 26.21
C ALA A 255 -26.12 0.23 26.28
N THR A 256 -24.81 0.12 26.45
CA THR A 256 -23.89 1.25 26.47
C THR A 256 -23.38 1.64 25.10
N PHE A 257 -23.71 0.87 24.04
CA PHE A 257 -23.34 1.24 22.68
C PHE A 257 -24.18 2.43 22.23
N PRO A 258 -23.56 3.46 21.62
CA PRO A 258 -24.31 4.56 21.04
C PRO A 258 -25.38 4.03 20.06
N GLU A 259 -26.56 4.67 20.00
CA GLU A 259 -27.66 4.34 19.06
C GLU A 259 -27.25 4.40 17.57
N PHE A 260 -25.97 4.56 17.29
CA PHE A 260 -25.37 4.80 15.97
C PHE A 260 -25.10 3.52 15.16
N ILE A 261 -25.42 2.34 15.69
CA ILE A 261 -25.13 1.06 15.03
C ILE A 261 -26.31 0.68 14.14
N ASP A 262 -26.12 0.58 12.85
CA ASP A 262 -27.02 -0.15 11.99
C ASP A 262 -26.79 -1.66 12.19
N ALA A 263 -27.53 -2.21 13.14
CA ALA A 263 -27.36 -3.59 13.61
C ALA A 263 -27.81 -4.66 12.59
N ARG A 264 -28.21 -4.28 11.36
CA ARG A 264 -28.82 -5.20 10.40
C ARG A 264 -27.85 -6.21 9.77
N ASP A 265 -26.54 -6.01 9.92
CA ASP A 265 -25.51 -6.86 9.32
C ASP A 265 -24.63 -7.62 10.33
N ILE A 266 -25.00 -7.67 11.60
CA ILE A 266 -24.21 -8.38 12.61
C ILE A 266 -24.54 -9.88 12.57
N SER A 267 -23.87 -10.62 11.73
CA SER A 267 -23.91 -12.09 11.76
C SER A 267 -22.56 -12.72 11.47
N LEU A 268 -21.56 -12.50 12.31
CA LEU A 268 -20.33 -13.31 12.28
C LEU A 268 -19.69 -13.37 13.67
N ALA A 269 -20.42 -13.97 14.63
CA ALA A 269 -19.75 -14.71 15.67
C ALA A 269 -19.46 -16.10 15.12
N ASP A 270 -18.24 -16.61 15.26
CA ASP A 270 -18.00 -18.03 15.09
C ASP A 270 -18.84 -18.78 16.14
N GLU A 271 -19.47 -19.86 15.75
CA GLU A 271 -20.41 -20.60 16.66
C GLU A 271 -19.72 -21.18 17.89
N GLN A 272 -18.40 -21.08 18.03
CA GLN A 272 -17.64 -21.55 19.21
C GLN A 272 -16.69 -20.49 19.81
N GLY A 273 -16.74 -19.33 19.34
CA GLY A 273 -16.38 -17.97 19.69
C GLY A 273 -15.24 -17.72 20.66
N THR A 274 -13.99 -17.92 20.26
CA THR A 274 -12.86 -17.36 20.98
C THR A 274 -12.53 -15.95 20.45
N PHE A 275 -12.69 -15.72 19.16
CA PHE A 275 -12.43 -14.42 18.50
C PHE A 275 -13.63 -13.99 17.65
N MET A 276 -13.79 -12.70 17.52
CA MET A 276 -14.66 -12.03 16.54
C MET A 276 -13.81 -11.31 15.50
N THR A 277 -14.21 -11.42 14.25
CA THR A 277 -13.59 -10.61 13.17
C THR A 277 -14.67 -9.77 12.53
N GLU A 278 -14.51 -8.44 12.59
CA GLU A 278 -15.46 -7.49 12.04
C GLU A 278 -14.77 -6.31 11.37
N VAL A 279 -15.53 -5.57 10.60
CA VAL A 279 -15.06 -4.37 9.91
C VAL A 279 -15.85 -3.17 10.42
N VAL A 280 -15.13 -2.14 10.85
CA VAL A 280 -15.69 -0.81 11.07
C VAL A 280 -15.49 -0.01 9.76
N ASP A 281 -16.61 0.27 9.09
CA ASP A 281 -16.68 1.11 7.91
C ASP A 281 -17.02 2.54 8.32
N CYS A 282 -16.03 3.38 8.38
CA CYS A 282 -16.15 4.82 8.59
C CYS A 282 -15.74 5.62 7.36
N ARG A 283 -16.03 5.06 6.15
CA ARG A 283 -15.90 5.76 4.87
C ARG A 283 -16.82 6.97 4.85
N GLU A 284 -16.36 8.05 4.27
CA GLU A 284 -17.08 9.30 4.10
C GLU A 284 -18.34 9.10 3.24
N THR A 285 -19.33 9.95 3.42
CA THR A 285 -20.58 9.95 2.62
C THR A 285 -20.74 11.23 1.82
N ALA A 286 -21.32 11.12 0.64
CA ALA A 286 -21.69 12.30 -0.17
C ALA A 286 -22.71 13.16 0.56
N PRO A 287 -22.54 14.49 0.62
CA PRO A 287 -23.50 15.40 1.25
C PRO A 287 -24.92 15.28 0.63
N GLU A 288 -25.95 15.62 1.41
CA GLU A 288 -27.36 15.55 0.97
C GLU A 288 -27.62 16.37 -0.32
N LYS A 289 -26.88 17.45 -0.51
CA LYS A 289 -27.01 18.34 -1.68
C LYS A 289 -26.20 17.91 -2.91
N SER A 290 -25.50 16.79 -2.85
CA SER A 290 -24.72 16.28 -3.98
C SER A 290 -25.61 15.66 -5.07
N SER A 291 -25.10 15.56 -6.30
CA SER A 291 -25.76 14.90 -7.40
C SER A 291 -24.77 14.34 -8.41
N THR A 292 -25.20 13.39 -9.23
CA THR A 292 -24.37 12.74 -10.26
C THR A 292 -23.70 13.75 -11.20
N ASP A 293 -24.40 14.82 -11.52
CA ASP A 293 -23.96 15.81 -12.51
C ASP A 293 -23.32 17.06 -11.90
N MET A 294 -23.11 17.09 -10.58
CA MET A 294 -22.64 18.30 -9.88
C MET A 294 -21.31 18.88 -10.41
N TYR A 295 -20.51 18.06 -11.08
CA TYR A 295 -19.23 18.48 -11.66
C TYR A 295 -19.25 18.66 -13.18
N ARG A 296 -20.39 18.45 -13.86
CA ARG A 296 -20.47 18.42 -15.34
C ARG A 296 -19.91 19.68 -15.99
N GLU A 297 -20.26 20.86 -15.46
CA GLU A 297 -19.88 22.16 -16.00
C GLU A 297 -18.67 22.78 -15.29
N LEU A 298 -18.06 22.03 -14.37
CA LEU A 298 -16.94 22.52 -13.56
C LEU A 298 -15.60 22.00 -14.10
N PRO A 299 -14.49 22.70 -13.77
CA PRO A 299 -13.16 22.20 -14.08
C PRO A 299 -12.92 20.79 -13.52
N ASN A 300 -12.10 20.00 -14.22
CA ASN A 300 -11.78 18.64 -13.78
C ASN A 300 -11.17 18.57 -12.35
N THR A 301 -10.61 19.65 -11.84
CA THR A 301 -10.07 19.73 -10.48
C THR A 301 -11.14 19.94 -9.40
N ALA A 302 -12.38 20.24 -9.75
CA ALA A 302 -13.42 20.60 -8.77
C ALA A 302 -13.83 19.44 -7.85
N SER A 303 -13.66 18.19 -8.29
CA SER A 303 -13.86 16.99 -7.44
C SER A 303 -12.67 16.69 -6.54
N ALA A 304 -11.47 17.22 -6.86
CA ALA A 304 -10.23 16.91 -6.17
C ALA A 304 -9.73 18.04 -5.26
N ILE A 305 -9.99 19.31 -5.58
CA ILE A 305 -9.48 20.47 -4.85
C ILE A 305 -10.61 21.47 -4.60
N GLY A 306 -10.70 21.97 -3.38
CA GLY A 306 -11.66 22.97 -2.96
C GLY A 306 -12.90 22.38 -2.27
N PRO A 307 -13.86 23.26 -1.91
CA PRO A 307 -14.94 22.92 -0.97
C PRO A 307 -15.97 21.93 -1.50
N LEU A 308 -16.10 21.79 -2.83
CA LEU A 308 -17.01 20.81 -3.44
C LEU A 308 -16.42 19.37 -3.44
N ALA A 309 -15.11 19.23 -3.21
CA ALA A 309 -14.45 17.93 -3.11
C ALA A 309 -14.71 17.23 -1.76
N ILE A 310 -15.28 17.95 -0.78
CA ILE A 310 -15.44 17.49 0.60
C ILE A 310 -16.67 16.59 0.70
N ALA A 311 -16.45 15.37 1.19
CA ALA A 311 -17.49 14.48 1.68
C ALA A 311 -17.67 14.63 3.20
N VAL A 312 -18.73 14.03 3.76
CA VAL A 312 -18.96 14.04 5.22
C VAL A 312 -17.89 13.19 5.90
N PRO A 313 -17.06 13.74 6.78
CA PRO A 313 -16.00 12.97 7.46
C PRO A 313 -16.56 11.82 8.29
N GLY A 314 -15.79 10.72 8.38
CA GLY A 314 -16.23 9.52 9.09
C GLY A 314 -15.23 8.98 10.10
N GLU A 315 -13.94 9.32 10.00
CA GLU A 315 -12.85 8.68 10.76
C GLU A 315 -13.12 8.64 12.26
N LEU A 316 -13.42 9.79 12.88
CA LEU A 316 -13.57 9.86 14.33
C LEU A 316 -14.75 9.04 14.85
N ARG A 317 -15.88 8.99 14.10
CA ARG A 317 -17.01 8.11 14.47
C ARG A 317 -16.64 6.63 14.42
N GLY A 318 -15.80 6.25 13.45
CA GLY A 318 -15.30 4.87 13.38
C GLY A 318 -14.36 4.54 14.52
N MET A 319 -13.47 5.44 14.88
CA MET A 319 -12.55 5.24 16.01
C MET A 319 -13.32 5.12 17.34
N GLU A 320 -14.32 5.99 17.57
CA GLU A 320 -15.20 5.91 18.74
C GLU A 320 -15.98 4.59 18.79
N LEU A 321 -16.57 4.16 17.66
CA LEU A 321 -17.29 2.89 17.57
C LEU A 321 -16.38 1.69 17.86
N ALA A 322 -15.20 1.62 17.26
CA ALA A 322 -14.24 0.55 17.49
C ALA A 322 -13.80 0.50 18.96
N HIS A 323 -13.47 1.64 19.53
CA HIS A 323 -13.08 1.74 20.93
C HIS A 323 -14.24 1.39 21.88
N ALA A 324 -15.45 1.88 21.62
CA ALA A 324 -16.62 1.56 22.43
C ALA A 324 -16.88 0.05 22.47
N ARG A 325 -16.67 -0.67 21.36
CA ARG A 325 -16.87 -2.11 21.25
C ARG A 325 -15.75 -2.93 21.89
N HIS A 326 -14.52 -2.61 21.60
CA HIS A 326 -13.35 -3.45 21.88
C HIS A 326 -12.33 -2.80 22.82
N GLY A 327 -12.27 -1.47 22.90
CA GLY A 327 -11.26 -0.75 23.70
C GLY A 327 -11.28 -1.15 25.17
N LYS A 328 -10.14 -1.12 25.81
CA LYS A 328 -9.91 -1.52 27.20
C LYS A 328 -9.53 -0.34 28.09
N LEU A 329 -8.73 0.59 27.58
CA LEU A 329 -8.37 1.80 28.29
C LEU A 329 -9.47 2.86 28.20
N PRO A 330 -9.51 3.84 29.12
CA PRO A 330 -10.39 4.98 28.98
C PRO A 330 -10.16 5.72 27.68
N TRP A 331 -11.23 6.14 27.00
CA TRP A 331 -11.16 6.89 25.73
C TRP A 331 -10.22 8.09 25.80
N LYS A 332 -10.27 8.84 26.89
CA LYS A 332 -9.40 9.99 27.11
C LYS A 332 -7.92 9.65 27.04
N ASP A 333 -7.52 8.52 27.61
CA ASP A 333 -6.12 8.10 27.67
C ASP A 333 -5.61 7.69 26.28
N VAL A 334 -6.51 7.21 25.42
CA VAL A 334 -6.21 6.85 24.03
C VAL A 334 -6.09 8.09 23.11
N VAL A 335 -6.85 9.16 23.39
CA VAL A 335 -6.81 10.41 22.61
C VAL A 335 -5.66 11.33 23.03
N GLU A 336 -5.26 11.30 24.29
CA GLU A 336 -4.33 12.26 24.88
C GLU A 336 -2.97 12.35 24.17
N PRO A 337 -2.31 11.25 23.73
CA PRO A 337 -1.04 11.33 23.02
C PRO A 337 -1.10 12.22 21.76
N ALA A 338 -2.16 12.07 20.95
CA ALA A 338 -2.37 12.88 19.76
C ALA A 338 -2.59 14.37 20.10
N ARG A 339 -3.37 14.65 21.16
CA ARG A 339 -3.58 16.00 21.66
C ARG A 339 -2.28 16.68 22.07
N GLU A 340 -1.42 15.97 22.82
CA GLU A 340 -0.12 16.49 23.24
C GLU A 340 0.80 16.80 22.07
N LEU A 341 0.86 15.90 21.08
CA LEU A 341 1.65 16.11 19.87
C LEU A 341 1.15 17.32 19.07
N ALA A 342 -0.15 17.47 18.91
CA ALA A 342 -0.74 18.65 18.24
C ALA A 342 -0.41 19.97 18.97
N GLN A 343 -0.43 19.95 20.31
CA GLN A 343 -0.12 21.13 21.15
C GLN A 343 1.36 21.47 21.15
N ASN A 344 2.23 20.49 21.37
CA ASN A 344 3.65 20.69 21.59
C ASN A 344 4.42 20.78 20.26
N GLY A 345 3.89 20.18 19.21
CA GLY A 345 4.50 20.02 17.89
C GLY A 345 5.21 18.70 17.70
N ILE A 346 5.27 18.26 16.47
CA ILE A 346 5.95 17.06 16.02
C ILE A 346 6.97 17.44 14.94
N PRO A 347 8.17 16.82 14.92
CA PRO A 347 9.13 17.07 13.86
C PRO A 347 8.56 16.60 12.50
N VAL A 348 8.64 17.46 11.50
CA VAL A 348 8.29 17.15 10.10
C VAL A 348 9.26 16.09 9.59
N GLY A 349 8.75 14.95 9.16
CA GLY A 349 9.56 13.89 8.52
C GLY A 349 9.89 14.22 7.07
N GLU A 350 10.84 13.49 6.48
CA GLU A 350 11.31 13.67 5.09
C GLU A 350 10.16 13.61 4.08
N HIS A 351 9.27 12.61 4.20
CA HIS A 351 8.11 12.45 3.33
C HIS A 351 7.15 13.63 3.41
N LEU A 352 6.73 14.04 4.62
CA LEU A 352 5.86 15.20 4.81
C LEU A 352 6.50 16.49 4.31
N ALA A 353 7.82 16.67 4.49
CA ALA A 353 8.54 17.84 3.97
C ALA A 353 8.49 17.91 2.43
N SER A 354 8.58 16.75 1.75
CA SER A 354 8.40 16.65 0.29
C SER A 354 6.98 17.03 -0.14
N ASP A 355 5.96 16.53 0.58
CA ASP A 355 4.55 16.84 0.31
C ASP A 355 4.24 18.33 0.50
N ILE A 356 4.72 18.91 1.60
CA ILE A 356 4.58 20.35 1.87
C ILE A 356 5.19 21.16 0.73
N LYS A 357 6.43 20.85 0.34
CA LYS A 357 7.11 21.51 -0.79
C LYS A 357 6.29 21.39 -2.07
N GLY A 358 5.79 20.18 -2.37
CA GLY A 358 4.98 19.91 -3.56
C GLY A 358 3.72 20.77 -3.63
N VAL A 359 2.98 20.91 -2.52
CA VAL A 359 1.74 21.68 -2.47
C VAL A 359 2.00 23.17 -2.45
N VAL A 360 2.90 23.65 -1.59
CA VAL A 360 3.19 25.08 -1.45
C VAL A 360 3.67 25.71 -2.77
N THR A 361 4.45 24.99 -3.56
CA THR A 361 4.88 25.48 -4.88
C THR A 361 3.76 25.58 -5.91
N LYS A 362 2.60 24.96 -5.66
CA LYS A 362 1.43 24.97 -6.54
C LYS A 362 0.39 26.03 -6.18
N PHE A 363 0.42 26.62 -4.99
CA PHE A 363 -0.59 27.58 -4.54
C PHE A 363 -0.87 28.71 -5.56
N PRO A 364 0.12 29.37 -6.17
CA PRO A 364 -0.15 30.42 -7.17
C PRO A 364 -0.92 29.90 -8.39
N LYS A 365 -0.82 28.61 -8.69
CA LYS A 365 -1.44 27.99 -9.87
C LYS A 365 -2.86 27.49 -9.60
N TYR A 366 -3.14 27.01 -8.38
CA TYR A 366 -4.40 26.36 -8.04
C TYR A 366 -5.33 27.21 -7.16
N GLY A 367 -5.08 28.51 -7.10
CA GLY A 367 -5.88 29.44 -6.34
C GLY A 367 -5.32 29.71 -4.95
N ASP A 368 -6.12 30.38 -4.15
CA ASP A 368 -5.73 30.88 -2.84
C ASP A 368 -6.34 30.01 -1.73
N PHE A 369 -5.48 29.30 -1.01
CA PHE A 369 -5.84 28.52 0.18
C PHE A 369 -5.06 29.06 1.41
N PRO A 370 -5.35 30.28 1.84
CA PRO A 370 -4.52 31.01 2.80
C PRO A 370 -4.45 30.35 4.17
N ALA A 371 -5.48 29.62 4.59
CA ALA A 371 -5.50 28.88 5.84
C ALA A 371 -4.48 27.74 5.83
N LEU A 372 -4.47 26.92 4.76
CA LEU A 372 -3.48 25.86 4.60
C LEU A 372 -2.07 26.42 4.45
N GLN A 373 -1.90 27.51 3.68
CA GLN A 373 -0.60 28.16 3.54
C GLN A 373 -0.04 28.60 4.89
N ARG A 374 -0.85 29.25 5.75
CA ARG A 374 -0.41 29.62 7.10
C ARG A 374 -0.03 28.44 7.96
N HIS A 375 -0.71 27.33 7.81
CA HIS A 375 -0.44 26.09 8.56
C HIS A 375 0.89 25.43 8.15
N LEU A 376 1.24 25.48 6.85
CA LEU A 376 2.40 24.79 6.28
C LEU A 376 3.64 25.68 6.11
N THR A 377 3.56 26.97 6.49
CA THR A 377 4.64 27.94 6.29
C THR A 377 4.87 28.78 7.53
N HIS A 378 6.08 29.35 7.69
CA HIS A 378 6.39 30.21 8.83
C HIS A 378 5.75 31.60 8.78
N SER A 379 5.41 32.10 7.58
CA SER A 379 4.93 33.47 7.39
C SER A 379 3.79 33.61 6.40
N GLY A 380 3.16 32.51 6.01
CA GLY A 380 2.17 32.48 4.93
C GLY A 380 2.78 32.66 3.54
N SER A 381 4.10 32.69 3.40
CA SER A 381 4.81 32.81 2.12
C SER A 381 5.28 31.45 1.63
N SER A 382 5.08 31.17 0.35
CA SER A 382 5.58 29.96 -0.31
C SER A 382 7.11 29.79 -0.26
N GLU A 383 7.86 30.82 0.09
CA GLU A 383 9.31 30.77 0.25
C GLU A 383 9.76 30.22 1.61
N THR A 384 8.86 30.18 2.60
CA THR A 384 9.15 29.89 4.01
C THR A 384 8.39 28.67 4.52
N TYR A 385 8.20 27.64 3.70
CA TYR A 385 7.50 26.41 4.10
C TYR A 385 8.31 25.56 5.10
N LEU A 386 7.59 24.78 5.90
CA LEU A 386 8.16 23.86 6.89
C LEU A 386 9.02 22.79 6.19
N LYS A 387 10.21 22.55 6.76
CA LYS A 387 11.20 21.60 6.26
C LYS A 387 11.37 20.43 7.23
N GLU A 388 12.03 19.38 6.76
CA GLU A 388 12.40 18.24 7.60
C GLU A 388 13.09 18.69 8.90
N GLY A 389 12.64 18.10 10.02
CA GLY A 389 13.13 18.40 11.37
C GLY A 389 12.53 19.64 12.02
N GLU A 390 11.83 20.51 11.31
CA GLU A 390 11.10 21.64 11.89
C GLU A 390 9.80 21.17 12.56
N LEU A 391 9.31 21.91 13.54
CA LEU A 391 8.13 21.49 14.31
C LEU A 391 6.83 21.95 13.63
N LEU A 392 5.99 21.00 13.25
CA LEU A 392 4.60 21.22 12.90
C LEU A 392 3.75 21.26 14.16
N LYS A 393 3.05 22.37 14.40
CA LYS A 393 2.13 22.58 15.52
C LYS A 393 0.72 22.87 15.03
N ASN A 394 -0.27 22.31 15.74
CA ASN A 394 -1.68 22.58 15.45
C ASN A 394 -2.48 22.79 16.75
N PRO A 395 -2.35 23.94 17.41
CA PRO A 395 -3.04 24.23 18.67
C PRO A 395 -4.57 24.16 18.57
N SER A 396 -5.16 24.53 17.42
CA SER A 396 -6.60 24.41 17.20
C SER A 396 -7.05 22.94 17.18
N LEU A 397 -6.28 22.04 16.56
CA LEU A 397 -6.53 20.61 16.60
C LEU A 397 -6.34 20.05 18.01
N ALA A 398 -5.34 20.52 18.75
CA ALA A 398 -5.14 20.11 20.14
C ALA A 398 -6.36 20.45 21.01
N GLU A 399 -6.97 21.64 20.82
CA GLU A 399 -8.21 22.01 21.51
C GLU A 399 -9.39 21.14 21.06
N THR A 400 -9.52 20.85 19.77
CA THR A 400 -10.54 19.93 19.25
C THR A 400 -10.36 18.52 19.85
N LEU A 401 -9.14 17.98 19.89
CA LEU A 401 -8.83 16.69 20.49
C LEU A 401 -9.08 16.67 21.99
N ARG A 402 -8.84 17.79 22.71
CA ARG A 402 -9.23 17.89 24.12
C ARG A 402 -10.74 17.72 24.32
N GLN A 403 -11.54 18.36 23.47
CA GLN A 403 -12.99 18.23 23.52
C GLN A 403 -13.43 16.81 23.13
N VAL A 404 -12.79 16.20 22.14
CA VAL A 404 -13.00 14.79 21.74
C VAL A 404 -12.70 13.84 22.90
N ALA A 405 -11.62 14.08 23.64
CA ALA A 405 -11.26 13.28 24.81
C ALA A 405 -12.31 13.34 25.93
N GLU A 406 -12.98 14.47 26.06
CA GLU A 406 -13.99 14.72 27.11
C GLU A 406 -15.43 14.36 26.70
N GLN A 407 -15.78 14.52 25.41
CA GLN A 407 -17.16 14.49 24.92
C GLN A 407 -17.38 13.38 23.87
N GLY A 408 -16.32 12.63 23.49
CA GLY A 408 -16.38 11.69 22.38
C GLY A 408 -16.43 12.38 21.03
N ALA A 409 -16.83 11.63 20.01
CA ALA A 409 -16.88 12.11 18.63
C ALA A 409 -17.90 13.25 18.45
N ASP A 410 -18.92 13.37 19.28
CA ASP A 410 -19.90 14.47 19.21
C ASP A 410 -19.24 15.85 19.23
N ALA A 411 -18.08 15.97 19.87
CA ALA A 411 -17.30 17.21 19.87
C ALA A 411 -16.95 17.74 18.47
N LEU A 412 -16.90 16.87 17.45
CA LEU A 412 -16.62 17.25 16.07
C LEU A 412 -17.89 17.33 15.21
N TYR A 413 -18.84 16.42 15.43
CA TYR A 413 -20.00 16.24 14.54
C TYR A 413 -21.20 17.11 14.90
N THR A 414 -21.23 17.66 16.11
CA THR A 414 -22.31 18.50 16.62
C THR A 414 -21.78 19.77 17.28
N GLY A 415 -22.66 20.73 17.56
CA GLY A 415 -22.32 21.96 18.29
C GLY A 415 -21.30 22.85 17.58
N ALA A 416 -20.53 23.59 18.37
CA ALA A 416 -19.72 24.70 17.88
C ALA A 416 -18.63 24.34 16.86
N ASN A 417 -17.99 23.17 16.97
CA ASN A 417 -16.97 22.77 16.00
C ASN A 417 -17.58 22.38 14.65
N ALA A 418 -18.68 21.64 14.66
CA ALA A 418 -19.42 21.31 13.44
C ALA A 418 -19.92 22.59 12.74
N GLU A 419 -20.48 23.55 13.52
CA GLU A 419 -20.95 24.84 13.00
C GLU A 419 -19.82 25.63 12.33
N LYS A 420 -18.64 25.70 12.96
CA LYS A 420 -17.47 26.39 12.39
C LYS A 420 -16.98 25.73 11.11
N ILE A 421 -16.79 24.41 11.11
CA ILE A 421 -16.34 23.66 9.93
C ILE A 421 -17.33 23.88 8.77
N VAL A 422 -18.62 23.71 9.02
CA VAL A 422 -19.65 23.86 8.00
C VAL A 422 -19.69 25.29 7.47
N GLN A 423 -19.57 26.29 8.34
CA GLN A 423 -19.55 27.71 7.95
C GLN A 423 -18.34 28.01 7.05
N GLU A 424 -17.12 27.56 7.43
CA GLU A 424 -15.90 27.76 6.63
C GLU A 424 -16.01 27.09 5.25
N ILE A 425 -16.61 25.87 5.18
CA ILE A 425 -16.85 25.18 3.91
C ILE A 425 -17.86 25.93 3.05
N GLN A 426 -18.97 26.41 3.64
CA GLN A 426 -20.02 27.12 2.90
C GLN A 426 -19.55 28.51 2.44
N ASP A 427 -18.77 29.21 3.25
CA ASP A 427 -18.18 30.51 2.87
C ASP A 427 -17.20 30.34 1.69
N ALA A 428 -16.54 29.17 1.60
CA ALA A 428 -15.72 28.80 0.44
C ALA A 428 -16.53 28.30 -0.77
N GLY A 429 -17.87 28.18 -0.68
CA GLY A 429 -18.76 27.73 -1.75
C GLY A 429 -19.08 26.23 -1.76
N GLY A 430 -18.83 25.51 -0.66
CA GLY A 430 -19.16 24.11 -0.48
C GLY A 430 -20.63 23.83 -0.13
N ILE A 431 -21.02 22.57 -0.13
CA ILE A 431 -22.42 22.15 0.02
C ILE A 431 -22.71 21.40 1.33
N LEU A 432 -21.68 21.10 2.13
CA LEU A 432 -21.83 20.37 3.39
C LEU A 432 -22.73 21.17 4.36
N THR A 433 -23.53 20.44 5.14
CA THR A 433 -24.46 21.02 6.12
C THR A 433 -24.26 20.44 7.51
N ILE A 434 -24.75 21.15 8.54
CA ILE A 434 -24.78 20.65 9.93
C ILE A 434 -25.56 19.33 10.02
N ARG A 435 -26.59 19.17 9.19
CA ARG A 435 -27.38 17.94 9.16
C ARG A 435 -26.57 16.76 8.62
N ASP A 436 -25.72 17.00 7.61
CA ASP A 436 -24.81 15.98 7.09
C ASP A 436 -23.84 15.53 8.17
N MET A 437 -23.19 16.47 8.86
CA MET A 437 -22.26 16.19 9.96
C MET A 437 -22.95 15.40 11.09
N GLY A 438 -24.01 15.94 11.66
CA GLY A 438 -24.73 15.32 12.80
C GLY A 438 -25.45 14.01 12.45
N GLY A 439 -25.74 13.80 11.16
CA GLY A 439 -26.38 12.58 10.64
C GLY A 439 -25.43 11.44 10.33
N TYR A 440 -24.13 11.66 10.30
CA TYR A 440 -23.15 10.64 9.91
C TYR A 440 -23.09 9.50 10.95
N LYS A 441 -23.03 8.25 10.42
CA LYS A 441 -22.90 7.03 11.22
C LYS A 441 -21.85 6.11 10.62
N ALA A 442 -20.93 5.61 11.46
CA ALA A 442 -20.07 4.48 11.11
C ALA A 442 -20.88 3.19 11.06
N THR A 443 -20.50 2.26 10.21
CA THR A 443 -21.23 1.01 9.95
C THR A 443 -20.36 -0.20 10.30
N LEU A 444 -20.94 -1.20 10.98
CA LEU A 444 -20.31 -2.50 11.15
C LEU A 444 -20.61 -3.38 9.94
N ARG A 445 -19.57 -4.10 9.44
CA ARG A 445 -19.73 -5.02 8.33
C ARG A 445 -19.05 -6.35 8.60
N SER A 446 -19.58 -7.39 7.98
CA SER A 446 -18.92 -8.69 7.92
C SER A 446 -17.74 -8.63 6.95
N PRO A 447 -16.54 -9.14 7.32
CA PRO A 447 -15.42 -9.18 6.38
C PRO A 447 -15.69 -10.15 5.23
N VAL A 448 -15.07 -9.90 4.07
CA VAL A 448 -14.97 -10.88 2.99
C VAL A 448 -13.78 -11.80 3.24
N HIS A 449 -13.93 -13.08 2.88
CA HIS A 449 -12.86 -14.05 3.09
C HIS A 449 -12.87 -15.17 2.05
N ALA A 450 -11.74 -15.81 1.88
CA ALA A 450 -11.65 -17.06 1.13
C ALA A 450 -10.39 -17.86 1.49
N ASP A 451 -10.49 -19.17 1.28
CA ASP A 451 -9.36 -20.07 1.42
C ASP A 451 -8.48 -20.01 0.16
N VAL A 452 -7.19 -19.80 0.36
CA VAL A 452 -6.19 -19.66 -0.72
C VAL A 452 -4.91 -20.42 -0.33
N SER A 453 -4.64 -21.54 -0.96
CA SER A 453 -3.37 -22.31 -0.79
C SER A 453 -2.97 -22.61 0.67
N GLY A 454 -3.90 -23.06 1.50
CA GLY A 454 -3.63 -23.41 2.91
C GLY A 454 -3.72 -22.23 3.88
N PHE A 455 -4.11 -21.06 3.39
CA PHE A 455 -4.39 -19.88 4.20
C PHE A 455 -5.84 -19.46 4.02
N THR A 456 -6.43 -18.86 5.05
CA THR A 456 -7.66 -18.07 4.93
C THR A 456 -7.28 -16.60 4.87
N VAL A 457 -7.60 -15.94 3.77
CA VAL A 457 -7.38 -14.51 3.57
C VAL A 457 -8.67 -13.77 3.89
N VAL A 458 -8.61 -12.82 4.80
CA VAL A 458 -9.74 -12.02 5.30
C VAL A 458 -9.49 -10.55 4.96
N GLY A 459 -10.49 -9.87 4.41
CA GLY A 459 -10.36 -8.46 4.00
C GLY A 459 -11.65 -7.67 4.16
N VAL A 460 -11.58 -6.38 3.92
CA VAL A 460 -12.72 -5.48 4.04
C VAL A 460 -13.69 -5.63 2.84
N PRO A 461 -15.02 -5.59 3.06
CA PRO A 461 -16.03 -5.67 2.01
C PRO A 461 -16.28 -4.30 1.35
N PRO A 462 -17.09 -4.24 0.28
CA PRO A 462 -17.63 -2.97 -0.22
C PRO A 462 -18.34 -2.16 0.90
N PRO A 463 -18.21 -0.81 0.88
CA PRO A 463 -17.71 0.04 -0.19
C PRO A 463 -16.18 0.13 -0.31
N SER A 464 -15.41 -0.78 0.30
CA SER A 464 -14.04 -1.01 -0.14
C SER A 464 -13.98 -2.18 -1.11
N SER A 465 -13.31 -1.98 -2.23
CA SER A 465 -13.04 -3.05 -3.20
C SER A 465 -11.85 -3.92 -2.80
N GLY A 466 -10.98 -3.40 -1.91
CA GLY A 466 -9.66 -3.94 -1.68
C GLY A 466 -9.65 -5.41 -1.24
N GLY A 467 -10.43 -5.76 -0.23
CA GLY A 467 -10.46 -7.14 0.29
C GLY A 467 -10.88 -8.17 -0.77
N ALA A 468 -11.99 -7.92 -1.47
CA ALA A 468 -12.49 -8.85 -2.49
C ALA A 468 -11.52 -8.98 -3.68
N VAL A 469 -10.94 -7.86 -4.15
CA VAL A 469 -10.01 -7.83 -5.29
C VAL A 469 -8.68 -8.52 -4.97
N VAL A 470 -8.12 -8.30 -3.78
CA VAL A 470 -6.90 -9.00 -3.30
C VAL A 470 -7.15 -10.51 -3.24
N ILE A 471 -8.26 -10.92 -2.63
CA ILE A 471 -8.65 -12.34 -2.54
C ILE A 471 -8.83 -12.94 -3.94
N GLY A 472 -9.56 -12.26 -4.83
CA GLY A 472 -9.79 -12.75 -6.18
C GLY A 472 -8.50 -12.96 -6.97
N ALA A 473 -7.60 -11.97 -6.96
CA ALA A 473 -6.30 -12.09 -7.62
C ALA A 473 -5.43 -13.20 -6.99
N ALA A 474 -5.43 -13.34 -5.66
CA ALA A 474 -4.70 -14.40 -4.99
C ALA A 474 -5.26 -15.80 -5.34
N ARG A 475 -6.59 -15.97 -5.42
CA ARG A 475 -7.22 -17.22 -5.85
C ARG A 475 -6.91 -17.56 -7.31
N PHE A 476 -6.96 -16.57 -8.20
CA PHE A 476 -6.55 -16.76 -9.59
C PHE A 476 -5.14 -17.32 -9.68
N LEU A 477 -4.20 -16.75 -8.93
CA LEU A 477 -2.79 -17.16 -8.92
C LEU A 477 -2.56 -18.52 -8.26
N ALA A 478 -3.27 -18.84 -7.19
CA ALA A 478 -3.17 -20.10 -6.48
C ALA A 478 -3.57 -21.32 -7.33
N GLY A 479 -4.38 -21.12 -8.35
CA GLY A 479 -4.83 -22.16 -9.25
C GLY A 479 -3.79 -22.65 -10.27
N TYR A 480 -2.63 -22.01 -10.41
CA TYR A 480 -1.58 -22.51 -11.30
C TYR A 480 -0.90 -23.76 -10.72
N LYS A 481 -0.72 -24.81 -11.56
CA LYS A 481 -0.07 -26.06 -11.17
C LYS A 481 1.39 -25.88 -10.74
N THR A 482 2.08 -24.91 -11.34
CA THR A 482 3.45 -24.55 -10.98
C THR A 482 3.39 -23.50 -9.89
N PRO A 483 3.88 -23.78 -8.68
CA PRO A 483 3.92 -22.81 -7.60
C PRO A 483 4.62 -21.52 -8.04
N LEU A 484 4.12 -20.36 -7.61
CA LEU A 484 4.76 -19.07 -7.89
C LEU A 484 6.22 -19.01 -7.43
N ALA A 485 6.58 -19.75 -6.36
CA ALA A 485 7.96 -19.87 -5.89
C ALA A 485 8.91 -20.46 -6.95
N ALA A 486 8.46 -21.46 -7.71
CA ALA A 486 9.23 -22.05 -8.80
C ALA A 486 9.27 -21.16 -10.05
N THR A 487 8.37 -20.19 -10.14
CA THR A 487 8.23 -19.25 -11.26
C THR A 487 8.49 -17.80 -10.84
N ALA A 488 9.31 -17.55 -9.80
CA ALA A 488 9.74 -16.22 -9.38
C ALA A 488 10.59 -15.51 -10.46
N ASP A 489 10.09 -15.57 -11.68
CA ASP A 489 10.66 -15.10 -12.93
C ASP A 489 9.67 -14.19 -13.67
N SER A 490 9.97 -13.90 -14.89
CA SER A 490 9.18 -13.03 -15.76
C SER A 490 7.78 -13.58 -16.08
N LEU A 491 7.55 -14.91 -16.04
CA LEU A 491 6.24 -15.50 -16.25
C LEU A 491 5.33 -15.29 -15.04
N SER A 492 5.86 -15.44 -13.83
CA SER A 492 5.09 -15.13 -12.60
C SER A 492 4.62 -13.70 -12.59
N MET A 493 5.48 -12.75 -12.99
CA MET A 493 5.11 -11.35 -13.07
C MET A 493 4.00 -11.09 -14.09
N HIS A 494 4.07 -11.73 -15.27
CA HIS A 494 2.98 -11.68 -16.26
C HIS A 494 1.66 -12.20 -15.67
N ARG A 495 1.67 -13.35 -15.01
CA ARG A 495 0.46 -13.93 -14.39
C ARG A 495 -0.10 -13.05 -13.27
N ILE A 496 0.77 -12.37 -12.49
CA ILE A 496 0.37 -11.40 -11.49
C ILE A 496 -0.35 -10.22 -12.14
N VAL A 497 0.19 -9.66 -13.22
CA VAL A 497 -0.44 -8.56 -13.95
C VAL A 497 -1.78 -8.98 -14.56
N GLU A 498 -1.86 -10.17 -15.17
CA GLU A 498 -3.13 -10.69 -15.72
C GLU A 498 -4.18 -10.91 -14.62
N ALA A 499 -3.78 -11.42 -13.44
CA ALA A 499 -4.67 -11.55 -12.28
C ALA A 499 -5.21 -10.20 -11.83
N MET A 500 -4.34 -9.17 -11.77
CA MET A 500 -4.74 -7.80 -11.44
C MET A 500 -5.79 -7.28 -12.44
N ARG A 501 -5.57 -7.44 -13.74
CA ARG A 501 -6.47 -6.98 -14.80
C ARG A 501 -7.85 -7.61 -14.70
N HIS A 502 -7.92 -8.93 -14.53
CA HIS A 502 -9.20 -9.60 -14.33
C HIS A 502 -9.94 -9.10 -13.09
N ALA A 503 -9.24 -8.99 -11.97
CA ALA A 503 -9.83 -8.56 -10.72
C ALA A 503 -10.26 -7.08 -10.75
N PHE A 504 -9.49 -6.20 -11.42
CA PHE A 504 -9.87 -4.79 -11.61
C PHE A 504 -11.05 -4.62 -12.58
N SER A 505 -11.22 -5.50 -13.56
CA SER A 505 -12.43 -5.48 -14.40
C SER A 505 -13.69 -5.73 -13.56
N ILE A 506 -13.67 -6.74 -12.69
CA ILE A 506 -14.78 -7.04 -11.77
C ILE A 506 -14.98 -5.89 -10.78
N ARG A 507 -13.89 -5.29 -10.26
CA ARG A 507 -13.91 -4.15 -9.35
C ARG A 507 -14.77 -3.00 -9.85
N MET A 508 -14.81 -2.75 -11.16
CA MET A 508 -15.58 -1.65 -11.73
C MET A 508 -17.10 -1.79 -11.49
N SER A 509 -17.59 -2.98 -11.14
CA SER A 509 -18.99 -3.22 -10.79
C SER A 509 -19.31 -3.03 -9.30
N LEU A 510 -18.28 -2.88 -8.46
CA LEU A 510 -18.46 -2.67 -7.03
C LEU A 510 -18.82 -1.21 -6.71
N SER A 511 -19.56 -1.02 -5.62
CA SER A 511 -19.97 0.29 -5.13
C SER A 511 -20.47 0.19 -3.67
N ASP A 512 -21.13 1.22 -3.16
CA ASP A 512 -21.82 1.15 -1.87
C ASP A 512 -22.93 0.10 -1.89
N PRO A 513 -22.89 -0.93 -1.02
CA PRO A 513 -23.90 -1.99 -1.00
C PRO A 513 -25.32 -1.51 -0.73
N LEU A 514 -25.51 -0.37 -0.04
CA LEU A 514 -26.84 0.19 0.20
C LEU A 514 -27.52 0.65 -1.08
N TYR A 515 -26.76 0.97 -2.12
CA TYR A 515 -27.25 1.49 -3.39
C TYR A 515 -27.21 0.45 -4.53
N ASN A 516 -26.47 -0.65 -4.35
CA ASN A 516 -26.30 -1.66 -5.40
C ASN A 516 -26.03 -3.07 -4.80
N THR A 517 -26.90 -3.53 -3.93
CA THR A 517 -26.70 -4.77 -3.16
C THR A 517 -26.50 -6.01 -4.03
N GLY A 518 -27.37 -6.21 -5.05
CA GLY A 518 -27.36 -7.42 -5.88
C GLY A 518 -26.05 -7.58 -6.66
N VAL A 519 -25.64 -6.53 -7.39
CA VAL A 519 -24.39 -6.56 -8.20
C VAL A 519 -23.17 -6.68 -7.31
N ASN A 520 -23.13 -5.98 -6.14
CA ASN A 520 -22.03 -6.11 -5.19
C ASN A 520 -21.89 -7.55 -4.69
N ASN A 521 -22.98 -8.18 -4.29
CA ASN A 521 -22.96 -9.56 -3.78
C ASN A 521 -22.45 -10.53 -4.86
N ASP A 522 -22.94 -10.39 -6.08
CA ASP A 522 -22.51 -11.21 -7.22
C ASP A 522 -21.02 -11.01 -7.53
N ALA A 523 -20.54 -9.77 -7.58
CA ALA A 523 -19.14 -9.46 -7.86
C ALA A 523 -18.21 -9.95 -6.74
N VAL A 524 -18.60 -9.77 -5.48
CA VAL A 524 -17.86 -10.32 -4.33
C VAL A 524 -17.85 -11.83 -4.36
N ALA A 525 -18.99 -12.49 -4.62
CA ALA A 525 -19.08 -13.94 -4.74
C ALA A 525 -18.14 -14.47 -5.84
N ASP A 526 -18.12 -13.86 -7.03
CA ASP A 526 -17.27 -14.27 -8.14
C ASP A 526 -15.76 -14.04 -7.85
N LEU A 527 -15.41 -12.96 -7.16
CA LEU A 527 -14.02 -12.70 -6.71
C LEU A 527 -13.59 -13.69 -5.63
N THR A 528 -14.46 -14.03 -4.70
CA THR A 528 -14.14 -14.92 -3.57
C THR A 528 -14.41 -16.41 -3.85
N ALA A 529 -15.25 -16.74 -4.84
CA ALA A 529 -15.48 -18.11 -5.28
C ALA A 529 -14.36 -18.60 -6.23
N GLY A 530 -13.83 -19.80 -5.95
CA GLY A 530 -12.74 -20.40 -6.74
C GLY A 530 -13.07 -20.61 -8.20
N ASP A 531 -14.29 -21.02 -8.48
CA ASP A 531 -14.72 -21.48 -9.80
C ASP A 531 -14.71 -20.37 -10.87
N TYR A 532 -15.16 -19.15 -10.50
CA TYR A 532 -15.16 -18.04 -11.45
C TYR A 532 -13.73 -17.58 -11.76
N MET A 533 -12.90 -17.35 -10.74
CA MET A 533 -11.49 -16.97 -10.93
C MET A 533 -10.70 -18.06 -11.67
N GLU A 534 -11.05 -19.34 -11.51
CA GLU A 534 -10.49 -20.42 -12.29
C GLU A 534 -10.91 -20.35 -13.77
N SER A 535 -12.15 -20.02 -14.05
CA SER A 535 -12.62 -19.85 -15.44
C SER A 535 -11.86 -18.73 -16.16
N LEU A 536 -11.59 -17.61 -15.48
CA LEU A 536 -10.77 -16.51 -16.00
C LEU A 536 -9.32 -16.95 -16.23
N ARG A 537 -8.74 -17.73 -15.32
CA ARG A 537 -7.39 -18.28 -15.51
C ARG A 537 -7.29 -19.18 -16.73
N ARG A 538 -8.32 -19.96 -17.05
CA ARG A 538 -8.33 -20.87 -18.22
C ARG A 538 -8.27 -20.13 -19.55
N ILE A 539 -8.82 -18.92 -19.64
CA ILE A 539 -8.75 -18.09 -20.86
C ILE A 539 -7.47 -17.28 -20.94
N THR A 540 -6.76 -17.10 -19.82
CA THR A 540 -5.51 -16.34 -19.73
C THR A 540 -4.36 -17.12 -20.35
N LYS A 541 -3.53 -16.44 -21.15
CA LYS A 541 -2.41 -17.06 -21.90
C LYS A 541 -1.08 -16.69 -21.25
N ASP A 542 -0.16 -17.66 -21.14
CA ASP A 542 1.18 -17.44 -20.59
C ASP A 542 2.11 -16.62 -21.51
N ASN A 543 1.79 -16.54 -22.80
CA ASN A 543 2.63 -15.93 -23.83
C ASN A 543 2.10 -14.59 -24.39
N SER A 544 0.90 -14.18 -24.02
CA SER A 544 0.32 -12.92 -24.50
C SER A 544 -0.73 -12.37 -23.57
N THR A 545 -0.96 -11.06 -23.59
CA THR A 545 -2.12 -10.40 -22.99
C THR A 545 -3.41 -10.78 -23.70
N LEU A 546 -4.54 -10.53 -23.06
CA LEU A 546 -5.89 -10.67 -23.65
C LEU A 546 -6.34 -9.32 -24.29
N GLY A 547 -7.38 -9.37 -25.11
CA GLY A 547 -8.13 -8.16 -25.47
C GLY A 547 -8.89 -7.58 -24.28
N LEU A 548 -9.18 -6.29 -24.27
CA LEU A 548 -9.84 -5.62 -23.14
C LEU A 548 -11.21 -6.20 -22.82
N SER A 549 -11.98 -6.54 -23.84
CA SER A 549 -13.31 -7.16 -23.73
C SER A 549 -13.31 -8.56 -23.10
N GLN A 550 -12.12 -9.16 -22.88
CA GLN A 550 -11.99 -10.50 -22.30
C GLN A 550 -11.67 -10.45 -20.80
N TYR A 551 -11.16 -9.31 -20.28
CA TYR A 551 -10.88 -9.18 -18.86
C TYR A 551 -12.17 -9.08 -18.04
N GLY A 552 -12.26 -9.86 -16.98
CA GLY A 552 -13.48 -10.05 -16.19
C GLY A 552 -14.41 -11.12 -16.76
N GLY A 553 -14.12 -11.71 -17.94
CA GLY A 553 -14.96 -12.69 -18.61
C GLY A 553 -16.27 -12.07 -19.14
N GLU A 554 -17.17 -12.89 -19.65
CA GLU A 554 -18.45 -12.43 -20.26
C GLU A 554 -19.34 -11.65 -19.28
N LYS A 555 -19.27 -11.98 -17.98
CA LYS A 555 -20.15 -11.36 -16.98
C LYS A 555 -19.68 -9.96 -16.55
N TRP A 556 -18.36 -9.71 -16.48
CA TRP A 556 -17.78 -8.53 -15.87
C TRP A 556 -16.88 -7.72 -16.82
N ALA A 557 -16.89 -8.03 -18.13
CA ALA A 557 -16.20 -7.19 -19.11
C ALA A 557 -16.88 -5.81 -19.19
N GLN A 558 -16.16 -4.78 -18.75
CA GLN A 558 -16.67 -3.39 -18.70
C GLN A 558 -16.22 -2.56 -19.92
N LEU A 559 -15.29 -3.09 -20.71
CA LEU A 559 -14.59 -2.36 -21.76
C LEU A 559 -14.76 -3.07 -23.09
N ASN A 560 -15.02 -2.31 -24.15
CA ASN A 560 -15.04 -2.80 -25.51
C ASN A 560 -13.67 -2.56 -26.16
N ASP A 561 -13.24 -3.45 -27.04
CA ASP A 561 -11.98 -3.30 -27.79
C ASP A 561 -11.94 -2.02 -28.64
N ASP A 562 -13.10 -1.52 -29.05
CA ASP A 562 -13.25 -0.28 -29.83
C ASP A 562 -12.97 1.01 -29.03
N ASP A 563 -13.12 0.96 -27.69
CA ASP A 563 -12.92 2.14 -26.82
C ASP A 563 -11.46 2.60 -26.75
N THR A 564 -10.52 1.70 -27.07
CA THR A 564 -9.09 1.98 -27.09
C THR A 564 -8.46 2.04 -28.48
N MET A 565 -9.15 1.50 -29.50
CA MET A 565 -8.60 1.41 -30.86
C MET A 565 -8.58 2.75 -31.61
N LYS A 566 -9.46 3.69 -31.28
CA LYS A 566 -9.44 5.03 -31.90
C LYS A 566 -8.17 5.81 -31.57
N GLU A 567 -7.61 5.62 -30.37
CA GLU A 567 -6.36 6.29 -29.99
C GLU A 567 -5.09 5.51 -30.36
N ALA A 568 -5.17 4.17 -30.43
CA ALA A 568 -4.03 3.34 -30.84
C ALA A 568 -3.77 3.40 -32.34
N GLN A 569 -4.77 3.56 -33.18
CA GLN A 569 -4.61 3.74 -34.62
C GLN A 569 -4.00 5.09 -34.98
N ASP A 570 -4.33 6.15 -34.23
CA ASP A 570 -3.68 7.45 -34.38
C ASP A 570 -2.19 7.46 -33.90
N ALA A 571 -1.78 6.44 -33.13
CA ALA A 571 -0.40 6.30 -32.62
C ALA A 571 0.54 5.53 -33.56
N HIS A 572 0.02 4.79 -34.55
CA HIS A 572 0.85 3.99 -35.47
C HIS A 572 1.46 4.78 -36.62
N GLU A 573 1.03 6.03 -36.86
CA GLU A 573 1.70 6.91 -37.80
C GLU A 573 2.78 7.78 -37.12
N GLY A 574 3.91 7.18 -37.00
CA GLY A 574 5.27 7.75 -36.94
C GLY A 574 5.50 9.13 -36.34
N ASP A 575 5.44 9.34 -35.02
CA ASP A 575 6.14 10.48 -34.46
C ASP A 575 6.63 10.21 -33.01
N ARG A 576 7.94 9.95 -32.86
CA ARG A 576 8.60 9.91 -31.53
C ARG A 576 8.27 11.10 -30.64
N ARG A 577 7.82 12.21 -31.23
CA ARG A 577 7.40 13.41 -30.52
C ARG A 577 6.00 13.22 -29.91
N ARG A 578 5.10 12.44 -30.54
CA ARG A 578 3.80 12.07 -29.99
C ARG A 578 3.94 11.07 -28.85
N ASP A 579 4.84 10.09 -28.96
CA ASP A 579 5.15 9.15 -27.88
C ASP A 579 5.73 9.85 -26.65
N LEU A 580 6.62 10.83 -26.84
CA LEU A 580 7.12 11.67 -25.76
C LEU A 580 6.04 12.58 -25.16
N LEU A 581 5.10 13.08 -25.97
CA LEU A 581 3.96 13.86 -25.50
C LEU A 581 2.92 12.97 -24.82
N ARG A 582 2.74 11.74 -25.31
CA ARG A 582 1.90 10.71 -24.67
C ARG A 582 2.50 10.25 -23.34
N GLN A 583 3.79 9.94 -23.29
CA GLN A 583 4.51 9.65 -22.04
C GLN A 583 4.47 10.86 -21.08
N ARG A 584 4.59 12.09 -21.58
CA ARG A 584 4.42 13.31 -20.78
C ARG A 584 2.98 13.55 -20.36
N ARG A 585 1.98 13.13 -21.15
CA ARG A 585 0.55 13.21 -20.81
C ARG A 585 0.16 12.12 -19.81
N LEU A 586 0.69 10.90 -19.94
CA LEU A 586 0.53 9.81 -18.98
C LEU A 586 1.35 10.04 -17.69
N ALA A 587 2.52 10.69 -17.80
CA ALA A 587 3.33 11.08 -16.65
C ALA A 587 2.83 12.35 -15.95
N ARG A 588 1.76 13.00 -16.44
CA ARG A 588 1.22 14.24 -15.90
C ARG A 588 -0.30 14.27 -15.88
N PRO A 589 -0.94 13.31 -15.20
CA PRO A 589 -2.33 13.52 -14.85
C PRO A 589 -2.41 14.44 -13.64
N PHE A 590 -3.46 15.19 -13.57
CA PHE A 590 -3.92 16.03 -12.47
C PHE A 590 -3.12 15.90 -11.17
N GLY A 591 -2.35 16.89 -10.81
CA GLY A 591 -1.69 16.97 -9.51
C GLY A 591 -0.49 16.02 -9.40
N TYR A 592 0.62 16.55 -9.51
CA TYR A 592 2.00 16.13 -9.42
C TYR A 592 2.44 15.44 -8.13
N LEU A 593 1.59 14.73 -7.43
CA LEU A 593 1.98 14.11 -6.19
C LEU A 593 1.81 12.62 -6.39
N ASP A 594 2.92 11.91 -6.46
CA ASP A 594 2.97 10.46 -6.72
C ASP A 594 2.42 9.63 -5.56
N ASP A 595 2.24 10.24 -4.37
CA ASP A 595 1.57 9.63 -3.22
C ASP A 595 0.11 10.07 -3.12
N SER A 596 -0.71 9.24 -2.50
CA SER A 596 -2.09 9.54 -2.15
C SER A 596 -2.16 9.88 -0.67
N GLY A 597 -3.05 10.80 -0.30
CA GLY A 597 -3.30 11.19 1.08
C GLY A 597 -3.91 10.06 1.92
N THR A 598 -3.16 8.99 2.15
CA THR A 598 -3.59 7.78 2.85
C THR A 598 -2.48 7.28 3.77
N SER A 599 -2.84 6.81 4.95
CA SER A 599 -1.96 6.12 5.89
C SER A 599 -2.48 4.72 6.20
N HIS A 600 -1.57 3.82 6.56
CA HIS A 600 -1.93 2.49 7.06
C HIS A 600 -1.19 2.18 8.36
N LEU A 601 -1.84 1.38 9.21
CA LEU A 601 -1.21 0.77 10.38
C LEU A 601 -1.70 -0.66 10.59
N SER A 602 -0.81 -1.50 11.13
CA SER A 602 -1.09 -2.86 11.56
C SER A 602 -0.62 -3.04 13.00
N VAL A 603 -1.48 -3.61 13.84
CA VAL A 603 -1.22 -3.86 15.27
C VAL A 603 -1.53 -5.30 15.60
N VAL A 604 -0.68 -5.93 16.41
CA VAL A 604 -0.94 -7.22 17.06
C VAL A 604 -0.53 -7.10 18.52
N ASP A 605 -1.41 -7.49 19.45
CA ASP A 605 -1.13 -7.50 20.89
C ASP A 605 -0.72 -8.89 21.42
N LYS A 606 -0.36 -8.95 22.68
CA LYS A 606 0.10 -10.17 23.37
C LYS A 606 -0.97 -11.27 23.47
N ASP A 607 -2.22 -10.92 23.35
CA ASP A 607 -3.37 -11.82 23.48
C ASP A 607 -3.85 -12.34 22.11
N GLY A 608 -3.13 -11.95 21.01
CA GLY A 608 -3.43 -12.34 19.64
C GLY A 608 -4.53 -11.50 18.99
N ASN A 609 -5.01 -10.43 19.64
CA ASN A 609 -5.89 -9.48 18.97
C ASN A 609 -5.08 -8.73 17.91
N ALA A 610 -5.71 -8.49 16.77
CA ALA A 610 -5.08 -7.81 15.65
C ALA A 610 -6.00 -6.75 15.06
N VAL A 611 -5.41 -5.65 14.62
CA VAL A 611 -6.13 -4.56 13.95
C VAL A 611 -5.32 -4.08 12.75
N ALA A 612 -5.98 -3.97 11.61
CA ALA A 612 -5.44 -3.33 10.41
C ALA A 612 -6.33 -2.14 10.05
N VAL A 613 -5.77 -0.94 9.97
CA VAL A 613 -6.52 0.29 9.66
C VAL A 613 -5.88 0.99 8.47
N THR A 614 -6.71 1.35 7.50
CA THR A 614 -6.35 2.33 6.48
C THR A 614 -7.19 3.57 6.68
N SER A 615 -6.54 4.70 6.98
CA SER A 615 -7.13 6.03 7.15
C SER A 615 -6.72 6.95 6.02
N SER A 616 -7.60 7.82 5.55
CA SER A 616 -7.34 8.65 4.39
C SER A 616 -8.12 9.95 4.40
N ILE A 617 -7.49 11.00 3.92
CA ILE A 617 -8.14 12.23 3.43
C ILE A 617 -8.17 12.28 1.89
N ASN A 618 -7.90 11.16 1.23
CA ASN A 618 -7.87 10.86 -0.20
C ASN A 618 -6.67 11.45 -0.94
N GLY A 619 -6.63 12.72 -1.30
CA GLY A 619 -5.48 13.38 -1.94
C GLY A 619 -4.49 13.96 -0.92
N ILE A 620 -3.26 14.29 -1.36
CA ILE A 620 -2.28 14.96 -0.49
C ILE A 620 -2.84 16.31 -0.01
N PHE A 621 -2.94 16.45 1.31
CA PHE A 621 -3.66 17.52 2.00
C PHE A 621 -5.14 17.62 1.61
N GLY A 622 -5.77 16.53 1.17
CA GLY A 622 -7.18 16.40 0.89
C GLY A 622 -7.71 17.47 -0.09
N SER A 623 -8.78 18.15 0.31
CA SER A 623 -9.40 19.23 -0.47
C SER A 623 -8.62 20.55 -0.45
N TRP A 624 -7.56 20.66 0.34
CA TRP A 624 -6.81 21.88 0.68
C TRP A 624 -7.62 22.89 1.53
N ILE A 625 -8.80 22.51 1.98
CA ILE A 625 -9.59 23.30 2.94
C ILE A 625 -9.17 22.91 4.35
N PHE A 626 -8.52 23.84 5.03
CA PHE A 626 -8.08 23.72 6.42
C PHE A 626 -8.96 24.61 7.31
N SER A 627 -9.67 24.01 8.26
CA SER A 627 -10.45 24.74 9.24
C SER A 627 -9.54 25.36 10.30
N GLU A 628 -9.30 26.66 10.26
CA GLU A 628 -8.45 27.34 11.24
C GLU A 628 -9.06 27.31 12.64
N ALA A 629 -10.39 27.30 12.70
CA ALA A 629 -11.10 27.32 13.99
C ALA A 629 -10.99 26.00 14.74
N THR A 630 -10.84 24.88 14.03
CA THR A 630 -10.80 23.54 14.62
C THR A 630 -9.47 22.81 14.40
N GLY A 631 -8.62 23.30 13.49
CA GLY A 631 -7.38 22.66 13.10
C GLY A 631 -7.57 21.41 12.23
N VAL A 632 -8.77 21.16 11.74
CA VAL A 632 -9.09 19.97 10.93
C VAL A 632 -8.83 20.27 9.45
N LEU A 633 -8.06 19.41 8.80
CA LEU A 633 -7.88 19.38 7.35
C LEU A 633 -8.93 18.45 6.73
N LEU A 634 -9.67 18.93 5.73
CA LEU A 634 -10.81 18.21 5.16
C LEU A 634 -10.41 17.41 3.91
N GLY A 635 -10.86 16.16 3.88
CA GLY A 635 -10.62 15.24 2.77
C GLY A 635 -11.28 15.67 1.46
N ASN A 636 -10.81 15.11 0.34
CA ASN A 636 -11.39 15.31 -0.98
C ASN A 636 -11.99 14.02 -1.56
N THR A 637 -12.67 13.27 -0.73
CA THR A 637 -13.16 11.92 -1.03
C THR A 637 -14.29 11.89 -2.07
N MET A 638 -14.92 13.04 -2.36
CA MET A 638 -15.86 13.12 -3.49
C MET A 638 -15.22 12.75 -4.84
N ASP A 639 -13.89 12.85 -4.98
CA ASP A 639 -13.16 12.43 -6.19
C ASP A 639 -13.09 10.92 -6.38
N ASP A 640 -13.37 10.13 -5.35
CA ASP A 640 -13.43 8.66 -5.45
C ASP A 640 -14.73 8.16 -6.10
N PHE A 641 -15.71 9.01 -6.27
CA PHE A 641 -16.87 8.69 -7.10
C PHE A 641 -16.55 8.69 -8.60
N GLY A 642 -17.31 7.94 -9.36
CA GLY A 642 -17.34 8.07 -10.81
C GLY A 642 -18.02 9.40 -11.21
N VAL A 643 -17.36 10.18 -12.07
CA VAL A 643 -17.95 11.35 -12.71
C VAL A 643 -18.21 11.02 -14.18
N PRO A 644 -19.45 11.13 -14.70
CA PRO A 644 -19.75 10.78 -16.07
C PRO A 644 -18.80 11.45 -17.07
N GLY A 645 -18.22 10.64 -17.97
CA GLY A 645 -17.37 11.11 -19.07
C GLY A 645 -15.93 11.46 -18.73
N ARG A 646 -15.44 11.24 -17.49
CA ARG A 646 -14.02 11.50 -17.15
C ARG A 646 -13.48 10.54 -16.09
N SER A 647 -12.20 10.21 -16.18
CA SER A 647 -11.48 9.50 -15.12
C SER A 647 -11.26 10.40 -13.90
N ASN A 648 -11.19 9.81 -12.71
CA ASN A 648 -10.87 10.52 -11.48
C ASN A 648 -9.37 10.83 -11.36
N PHE A 649 -8.95 11.44 -10.25
CA PHE A 649 -7.55 11.79 -9.94
C PHE A 649 -6.59 10.59 -10.09
N TYR A 650 -7.02 9.40 -9.73
CA TYR A 650 -6.25 8.15 -9.81
C TYR A 650 -6.27 7.49 -11.19
N GLY A 651 -6.86 8.10 -12.18
CA GLY A 651 -6.99 7.53 -13.52
C GLY A 651 -7.93 6.35 -13.63
N LEU A 652 -8.79 6.13 -12.65
CA LEU A 652 -9.85 5.14 -12.70
C LEU A 652 -10.97 5.62 -13.61
N LYS A 653 -11.40 4.78 -14.55
CA LYS A 653 -12.57 5.05 -15.37
C LYS A 653 -13.84 5.16 -14.53
N PRO A 654 -14.80 6.05 -14.90
CA PRO A 654 -16.07 6.14 -14.23
C PRO A 654 -16.88 4.86 -14.45
N SER A 655 -17.55 4.41 -13.39
CA SER A 655 -18.53 3.33 -13.41
C SER A 655 -19.85 3.87 -12.91
N GLU A 656 -20.94 3.54 -13.59
CA GLU A 656 -22.29 3.94 -13.19
C GLU A 656 -22.64 3.43 -11.78
N ALA A 657 -22.14 2.25 -11.43
CA ALA A 657 -22.30 1.69 -10.08
C ALA A 657 -21.77 2.63 -9.00
N ASN A 658 -20.74 3.42 -9.31
CA ASN A 658 -20.09 4.34 -8.37
C ASN A 658 -20.41 5.82 -8.65
N PHE A 659 -21.47 6.16 -9.37
CA PHE A 659 -21.90 7.55 -9.54
C PHE A 659 -22.39 8.16 -8.23
N ILE A 660 -22.24 9.49 -8.12
CA ILE A 660 -22.61 10.26 -6.94
C ILE A 660 -24.12 10.21 -6.71
N LEU A 661 -24.52 9.85 -5.49
CA LEU A 661 -25.86 9.99 -4.96
C LEU A 661 -25.80 10.51 -3.53
N PRO A 662 -26.77 11.33 -3.06
CA PRO A 662 -26.81 11.80 -1.69
C PRO A 662 -26.71 10.67 -0.65
N GLY A 663 -25.85 10.82 0.35
CA GLY A 663 -25.65 9.84 1.42
C GLY A 663 -24.88 8.58 1.01
N LYS A 664 -24.52 8.40 -0.27
CA LYS A 664 -23.76 7.27 -0.76
C LYS A 664 -22.28 7.38 -0.36
N LYS A 665 -21.65 6.25 -0.09
CA LYS A 665 -20.20 6.13 0.14
C LYS A 665 -19.47 5.86 -1.18
N PRO A 666 -18.41 6.58 -1.52
CA PRO A 666 -17.62 6.31 -2.72
C PRO A 666 -16.82 5.01 -2.57
N LEU A 667 -16.62 4.30 -3.68
CA LEU A 667 -15.85 3.06 -3.71
C LEU A 667 -14.38 3.32 -3.37
N SER A 668 -13.88 2.64 -2.35
CA SER A 668 -12.49 2.72 -1.90
C SER A 668 -11.62 1.59 -2.46
N SER A 669 -10.30 1.82 -2.49
CA SER A 669 -9.27 0.80 -2.73
C SER A 669 -8.51 0.40 -1.46
N MET A 670 -8.89 0.89 -0.29
CA MET A 670 -8.30 0.50 0.99
C MET A 670 -8.37 -1.02 1.19
N SER A 671 -7.28 -1.64 1.64
CA SER A 671 -7.17 -3.10 1.71
C SER A 671 -6.60 -3.57 3.06
N PRO A 672 -7.18 -3.18 4.21
CA PRO A 672 -6.89 -3.88 5.45
C PRO A 672 -7.12 -5.36 5.26
N THR A 673 -6.10 -6.18 5.55
CA THR A 673 -6.11 -7.62 5.27
C THR A 673 -5.46 -8.38 6.42
N MET A 674 -6.04 -9.53 6.77
CA MET A 674 -5.46 -10.48 7.69
C MET A 674 -5.37 -11.85 7.04
N VAL A 675 -4.34 -12.61 7.36
CA VAL A 675 -4.11 -13.94 6.83
C VAL A 675 -3.95 -14.91 7.99
N PHE A 676 -4.69 -16.01 7.92
CA PHE A 676 -4.69 -17.05 8.91
C PHE A 676 -4.20 -18.35 8.29
N ARG A 677 -3.39 -19.13 9.02
CA ARG A 677 -3.00 -20.47 8.60
C ARG A 677 -4.12 -21.43 8.94
N ARG A 678 -4.65 -22.10 7.91
CA ARG A 678 -5.70 -23.08 8.08
C ARG A 678 -5.16 -24.29 8.84
N GLN A 679 -5.89 -24.74 9.86
CA GLN A 679 -5.55 -25.96 10.57
C GLN A 679 -6.07 -27.18 9.77
N GLU A 680 -5.19 -28.17 9.53
CA GLU A 680 -5.56 -29.42 8.89
C GLU A 680 -5.92 -30.48 9.93
N GLY A 681 -7.00 -31.28 9.68
CA GLY A 681 -7.33 -32.45 10.46
C GLY A 681 -8.64 -32.36 11.26
N LYS A 682 -8.83 -33.33 12.20
CA LYS A 682 -10.06 -33.46 13.02
C LYS A 682 -10.42 -32.19 13.81
N TYR A 683 -9.42 -31.39 14.14
CA TYR A 683 -9.59 -30.11 14.84
C TYR A 683 -10.17 -28.99 13.95
N ALA A 684 -10.03 -29.09 12.63
CA ALA A 684 -10.60 -28.10 11.70
C ALA A 684 -12.15 -28.11 11.66
N ALA A 685 -12.77 -29.23 12.07
CA ALA A 685 -14.22 -29.36 12.16
C ALA A 685 -14.78 -28.94 13.54
N GLU A 686 -13.91 -28.86 14.54
CA GLU A 686 -14.29 -28.54 15.94
C GLU A 686 -13.98 -27.05 16.29
N THR A 687 -13.09 -26.39 15.54
CA THR A 687 -12.80 -24.97 15.66
C THR A 687 -13.30 -24.26 14.39
N MET A 688 -14.50 -23.74 14.42
CA MET A 688 -15.04 -22.89 13.34
C MET A 688 -14.40 -21.50 13.36
N GLY A 689 -13.06 -21.42 13.52
CA GLY A 689 -12.26 -20.20 13.44
C GLY A 689 -11.47 -20.12 12.13
N TRP A 690 -10.96 -18.93 11.83
CA TRP A 690 -10.11 -18.68 10.66
C TRP A 690 -8.77 -19.47 10.67
N GLY A 691 -8.38 -20.03 11.81
CA GLY A 691 -7.07 -20.62 12.09
C GLY A 691 -6.16 -19.66 12.86
N ASP A 692 -4.84 -19.94 12.86
CA ASP A 692 -3.86 -19.09 13.53
C ASP A 692 -3.50 -17.87 12.68
N LEU A 693 -3.55 -16.68 13.25
CA LEU A 693 -3.11 -15.45 12.60
C LEU A 693 -1.62 -15.55 12.24
N VAL A 694 -1.27 -15.29 10.98
CA VAL A 694 0.11 -15.27 10.49
C VAL A 694 0.56 -13.92 9.98
N LEU A 695 -0.39 -13.08 9.52
CA LEU A 695 -0.05 -11.79 8.94
C LEU A 695 -1.23 -10.82 9.04
N THR A 696 -0.97 -9.60 9.47
CA THR A 696 -1.87 -8.46 9.33
C THR A 696 -1.16 -7.38 8.53
N LEU A 697 -1.82 -6.84 7.50
CA LEU A 697 -1.21 -5.90 6.57
C LEU A 697 -2.27 -5.04 5.88
N GLY A 698 -1.80 -3.97 5.30
CA GLY A 698 -2.53 -3.11 4.38
C GLY A 698 -1.61 -1.98 3.93
N GLY A 699 -2.13 -1.00 3.23
CA GLY A 699 -1.23 0.00 2.67
C GLY A 699 -1.88 1.32 2.30
N SER A 700 -1.07 2.20 1.73
CA SER A 700 -1.41 3.50 1.15
C SER A 700 -1.00 3.57 -0.33
N GLY A 701 -1.61 4.49 -1.10
CA GLY A 701 -1.27 4.67 -2.51
C GLY A 701 -2.46 4.64 -3.48
N GLY A 702 -3.69 4.94 -3.03
CA GLY A 702 -4.89 4.88 -3.87
C GLY A 702 -5.13 3.49 -4.44
N PRO A 703 -5.40 3.31 -5.74
CA PRO A 703 -5.59 1.99 -6.36
C PRO A 703 -4.37 1.06 -6.25
N LYS A 704 -3.17 1.63 -6.09
CA LYS A 704 -1.92 0.88 -5.90
C LYS A 704 -1.89 0.10 -4.58
N ILE A 705 -2.74 0.45 -3.60
CA ILE A 705 -2.90 -0.28 -2.34
C ILE A 705 -3.20 -1.76 -2.61
N ILE A 706 -4.18 -2.03 -3.47
CA ILE A 706 -4.61 -3.39 -3.80
C ILE A 706 -3.44 -4.23 -4.33
N THR A 707 -2.70 -3.68 -5.28
CA THR A 707 -1.62 -4.39 -5.95
C THR A 707 -0.38 -4.54 -5.08
N ALA A 708 -0.10 -3.56 -4.21
CA ALA A 708 0.99 -3.64 -3.23
C ALA A 708 0.70 -4.71 -2.16
N VAL A 709 -0.49 -4.67 -1.55
CA VAL A 709 -0.94 -5.65 -0.55
C VAL A 709 -0.93 -7.07 -1.14
N LEU A 710 -1.46 -7.24 -2.35
CA LEU A 710 -1.43 -8.54 -3.06
C LEU A 710 0.01 -9.06 -3.18
N GLN A 711 0.95 -8.27 -3.67
CA GLN A 711 2.33 -8.72 -3.91
C GLN A 711 3.08 -9.05 -2.62
N VAL A 712 2.87 -8.24 -1.54
CA VAL A 712 3.46 -8.56 -0.22
C VAL A 712 2.86 -9.86 0.33
N LEU A 713 1.53 -10.02 0.27
CA LEU A 713 0.86 -11.26 0.67
C LEU A 713 1.41 -12.48 -0.08
N LEU A 714 1.56 -12.39 -1.41
CA LEU A 714 2.13 -13.47 -2.23
C LEU A 714 3.57 -13.79 -1.82
N ASN A 715 4.39 -12.76 -1.60
CA ASN A 715 5.79 -12.93 -1.21
C ASN A 715 5.93 -13.61 0.15
N VAL A 716 5.13 -13.21 1.15
CA VAL A 716 5.17 -13.80 2.49
C VAL A 716 4.54 -15.20 2.49
N CYS A 717 3.28 -15.33 2.06
CA CYS A 717 2.51 -16.54 2.26
C CYS A 717 2.80 -17.62 1.22
N PHE A 718 3.06 -17.26 -0.04
CA PHE A 718 3.23 -18.22 -1.12
C PHE A 718 4.71 -18.48 -1.46
N LEU A 719 5.57 -17.49 -1.28
CA LEU A 719 7.01 -17.62 -1.51
C LEU A 719 7.81 -17.87 -0.22
N GLY A 720 7.18 -17.76 0.96
CA GLY A 720 7.85 -17.97 2.25
C GLY A 720 8.96 -16.96 2.53
N MET A 721 8.86 -15.75 1.97
CA MET A 721 9.89 -14.73 2.18
C MET A 721 9.78 -14.11 3.57
N PRO A 722 10.90 -13.76 4.22
CA PRO A 722 10.89 -12.91 5.40
C PRO A 722 10.17 -11.60 5.12
N LEU A 723 9.50 -11.04 6.13
CA LEU A 723 8.58 -9.91 5.94
C LEU A 723 9.26 -8.68 5.34
N PHE A 724 10.45 -8.29 5.83
CA PHE A 724 11.18 -7.14 5.29
C PHE A 724 11.55 -7.33 3.81
N GLU A 725 12.12 -8.48 3.46
CA GLU A 725 12.50 -8.81 2.09
C GLU A 725 11.28 -8.85 1.16
N ALA A 726 10.14 -9.36 1.66
CA ALA A 726 8.88 -9.39 0.92
C ALA A 726 8.36 -7.97 0.61
N MET A 727 8.51 -7.04 1.57
CA MET A 727 8.08 -5.65 1.43
C MET A 727 9.05 -4.81 0.60
N ALA A 728 10.35 -5.05 0.71
CA ALA A 728 11.38 -4.32 -0.03
C ALA A 728 11.45 -4.68 -1.52
N ARG A 729 10.78 -5.76 -1.97
CA ARG A 729 10.81 -6.15 -3.39
C ARG A 729 10.21 -5.08 -4.31
N PRO A 730 10.79 -4.88 -5.50
CA PRO A 730 10.18 -4.05 -6.54
C PRO A 730 8.80 -4.56 -6.92
N ARG A 731 7.87 -3.64 -7.15
CA ARG A 731 6.46 -3.93 -7.40
C ARG A 731 6.03 -3.49 -8.80
N VAL A 732 4.94 -4.06 -9.25
CA VAL A 732 4.20 -3.64 -10.44
C VAL A 732 2.80 -3.20 -10.04
N HIS A 733 2.19 -2.34 -10.84
CA HIS A 733 0.80 -1.94 -10.67
C HIS A 733 0.08 -1.99 -12.01
N ASP A 734 -1.10 -2.63 -12.02
CA ASP A 734 -2.00 -2.62 -13.18
C ASP A 734 -3.44 -2.55 -12.69
N GLN A 735 -4.16 -1.53 -13.13
CA GLN A 735 -5.58 -1.29 -12.81
C GLN A 735 -6.48 -1.43 -14.03
N LEU A 736 -6.02 -2.23 -15.03
CA LEU A 736 -6.60 -2.48 -16.34
C LEU A 736 -6.52 -1.26 -17.26
N VAL A 737 -7.07 -0.12 -16.85
CA VAL A 737 -7.00 1.15 -17.57
C VAL A 737 -6.58 2.25 -16.61
N TYR A 738 -5.57 3.01 -17.03
CA TYR A 738 -5.08 4.20 -16.33
C TYR A 738 -5.33 5.43 -17.21
N HIS A 739 -6.26 6.29 -16.76
CA HIS A 739 -6.90 7.30 -17.60
C HIS A 739 -7.43 6.67 -18.89
N ASP A 740 -7.08 6.74 -20.00
CA ASP A 740 -7.59 6.05 -21.19
C ASP A 740 -6.54 5.12 -21.83
N ALA A 741 -5.49 4.76 -21.07
CA ALA A 741 -4.41 3.91 -21.54
C ALA A 741 -4.34 2.57 -20.80
N VAL A 742 -4.08 1.50 -21.55
CA VAL A 742 -3.77 0.18 -20.97
C VAL A 742 -2.28 0.11 -20.72
N VAL A 743 -1.87 0.31 -19.47
CA VAL A 743 -0.46 0.34 -19.08
C VAL A 743 -0.23 -0.38 -17.76
N THR A 744 0.87 -1.08 -17.68
CA THR A 744 1.39 -1.66 -16.43
C THR A 744 2.47 -0.75 -15.87
N GLY A 745 2.27 -0.21 -14.68
CA GLY A 745 3.29 0.53 -13.94
C GLY A 745 4.39 -0.40 -13.45
N THR A 746 5.64 -0.06 -13.67
CA THR A 746 6.81 -0.78 -13.15
C THR A 746 7.63 0.16 -12.29
N GLU A 747 7.91 -0.25 -11.05
CA GLU A 747 8.74 0.53 -10.15
C GLU A 747 10.15 0.68 -10.72
N LYS A 748 10.66 1.93 -10.74
CA LYS A 748 11.99 2.21 -11.30
C LYS A 748 13.04 2.50 -10.23
N ASP A 749 12.87 3.56 -9.49
CA ASP A 749 13.75 3.96 -8.40
C ASP A 749 12.89 4.59 -7.30
N VAL A 750 13.12 4.17 -6.07
CA VAL A 750 12.30 4.60 -4.94
C VAL A 750 13.05 5.55 -4.00
N LEU A 751 14.37 5.47 -4.00
CA LEU A 751 15.20 6.24 -3.08
C LEU A 751 16.19 7.09 -3.86
N GLU A 752 16.19 8.40 -3.65
CA GLU A 752 17.12 9.33 -4.30
C GLU A 752 18.59 8.97 -4.01
N GLN A 753 18.89 8.34 -2.89
CA GLN A 753 20.23 7.99 -2.43
C GLN A 753 20.27 6.60 -1.77
N GLY A 754 19.63 5.59 -2.36
CA GLY A 754 19.57 4.26 -1.78
C GLY A 754 19.70 3.12 -2.79
N PRO A 755 19.47 1.87 -2.38
CA PRO A 755 19.46 0.75 -3.30
C PRO A 755 18.31 0.91 -4.28
N THR A 756 18.58 0.68 -5.54
CA THR A 756 17.59 0.70 -6.62
C THR A 756 16.54 -0.38 -6.39
N LEU A 757 15.30 0.00 -6.21
CA LEU A 757 14.16 -0.90 -6.10
C LEU A 757 13.44 -1.02 -7.45
N ALA A 758 14.18 -1.27 -8.53
CA ALA A 758 13.63 -1.31 -9.87
C ALA A 758 13.24 -2.72 -10.30
N VAL A 759 12.13 -2.81 -11.04
CA VAL A 759 11.79 -4.04 -11.78
C VAL A 759 12.88 -4.29 -12.82
N SER A 760 13.44 -5.51 -12.84
CA SER A 760 14.59 -5.83 -13.69
C SER A 760 14.28 -5.64 -15.18
N GLN A 761 15.30 -5.22 -15.97
CA GLN A 761 15.16 -5.07 -17.42
C GLN A 761 14.76 -6.39 -18.11
N ARG A 762 15.22 -7.54 -17.60
CA ARG A 762 14.79 -8.86 -18.07
C ARG A 762 13.29 -9.06 -17.89
N THR A 763 12.75 -8.72 -16.73
CA THR A 763 11.30 -8.83 -16.46
C THR A 763 10.53 -7.85 -17.34
N LYS A 764 10.97 -6.60 -17.45
CA LYS A 764 10.35 -5.58 -18.34
C LYS A 764 10.32 -6.06 -19.79
N GLY A 765 11.45 -6.53 -20.32
CA GLY A 765 11.56 -7.07 -21.69
C GLY A 765 10.62 -8.25 -21.92
N SER A 766 10.51 -9.16 -20.94
CA SER A 766 9.60 -10.30 -21.01
C SER A 766 8.11 -9.92 -20.98
N LEU A 767 7.75 -8.89 -20.22
CA LEU A 767 6.38 -8.34 -20.20
C LEU A 767 6.03 -7.69 -21.55
N ILE A 768 6.95 -6.90 -22.12
CA ILE A 768 6.78 -6.28 -23.44
C ILE A 768 6.58 -7.34 -24.52
N GLN A 769 7.38 -8.43 -24.52
CA GLN A 769 7.23 -9.55 -25.48
C GLN A 769 5.88 -10.23 -25.40
N ARG A 770 5.20 -10.18 -24.23
CA ARG A 770 3.85 -10.71 -24.03
C ARG A 770 2.75 -9.71 -24.33
N GLY A 771 3.09 -8.51 -24.79
CA GLY A 771 2.13 -7.47 -25.20
C GLY A 771 1.76 -6.47 -24.12
N HIS A 772 2.47 -6.44 -22.97
CA HIS A 772 2.24 -5.37 -21.98
C HIS A 772 2.88 -4.05 -22.43
N SER A 773 2.14 -2.97 -22.31
CA SER A 773 2.68 -1.61 -22.38
C SER A 773 3.15 -1.20 -21.00
N LEU A 774 4.40 -0.79 -20.86
CA LEU A 774 4.99 -0.45 -19.55
C LEU A 774 5.13 1.05 -19.36
N LEU A 775 4.89 1.49 -18.14
CA LEU A 775 5.15 2.84 -17.64
C LEU A 775 6.04 2.74 -16.41
N ASP A 776 7.18 3.41 -16.43
CA ASP A 776 8.01 3.53 -15.23
C ASP A 776 7.38 4.52 -14.26
N ILE A 777 7.16 4.06 -13.03
CA ILE A 777 6.55 4.85 -11.95
C ILE A 777 7.47 4.89 -10.73
N ASP A 778 7.49 6.02 -10.06
CA ASP A 778 8.36 6.25 -8.89
C ASP A 778 7.75 5.63 -7.62
N TYR A 779 6.44 5.43 -7.58
CA TYR A 779 5.71 4.99 -6.40
C TYR A 779 4.65 3.92 -6.72
N THR A 780 4.75 2.78 -6.05
CA THR A 780 3.87 1.59 -6.24
C THR A 780 2.98 1.28 -5.03
N GLY A 781 2.81 2.24 -4.14
CA GLY A 781 2.11 2.07 -2.86
C GLY A 781 3.04 1.62 -1.74
N CYS A 782 2.66 1.92 -0.50
CA CYS A 782 3.36 1.51 0.72
C CYS A 782 2.52 0.51 1.50
N VAL A 783 3.19 -0.41 2.21
CA VAL A 783 2.54 -1.43 3.03
C VAL A 783 3.11 -1.38 4.45
N GLN A 784 2.24 -1.51 5.46
CA GLN A 784 2.64 -1.66 6.86
C GLN A 784 2.14 -3.02 7.32
N ALA A 785 2.99 -3.82 7.93
CA ALA A 785 2.61 -5.19 8.26
C ALA A 785 3.22 -5.70 9.56
N VAL A 786 2.49 -6.60 10.21
CA VAL A 786 2.97 -7.40 11.34
C VAL A 786 2.74 -8.88 11.02
N SER A 787 3.78 -9.70 11.10
CA SER A 787 3.68 -11.15 10.98
C SER A 787 3.87 -11.84 12.33
N VAL A 788 3.25 -12.99 12.47
CA VAL A 788 3.34 -13.87 13.64
C VAL A 788 4.07 -15.15 13.23
N ASP A 789 5.17 -15.43 13.89
CA ASP A 789 5.84 -16.72 13.78
C ASP A 789 5.11 -17.72 14.69
N LEU A 790 4.49 -18.73 14.09
CA LEU A 790 3.65 -19.69 14.81
C LEU A 790 4.45 -20.65 15.66
N ASP A 791 5.72 -20.88 15.36
CA ASP A 791 6.59 -21.81 16.08
C ASP A 791 7.17 -21.15 17.33
N THR A 792 7.67 -19.92 17.18
CA THR A 792 8.30 -19.16 18.29
C THR A 792 7.30 -18.28 19.05
N LYS A 793 6.11 -18.05 18.49
CA LYS A 793 5.11 -17.10 18.99
C LYS A 793 5.64 -15.66 19.12
N THR A 794 6.61 -15.31 18.26
CA THR A 794 7.14 -13.95 18.19
C THR A 794 6.53 -13.17 17.03
N LEU A 795 6.55 -11.84 17.17
CA LEU A 795 6.03 -10.91 16.18
C LEU A 795 7.22 -10.26 15.45
N SER A 796 7.03 -10.02 14.16
CA SER A 796 7.91 -9.18 13.35
C SER A 796 7.08 -8.06 12.72
N ALA A 797 7.47 -6.82 12.94
CA ALA A 797 6.79 -5.64 12.41
C ALA A 797 7.68 -4.94 11.39
N VAL A 798 7.11 -4.54 10.26
CA VAL A 798 7.83 -3.84 9.19
C VAL A 798 6.99 -2.67 8.69
N SER A 799 7.62 -1.51 8.63
CA SER A 799 7.12 -0.32 7.92
C SER A 799 7.81 -0.20 6.57
N ASP A 800 7.05 0.14 5.53
CA ASP A 800 7.58 0.22 4.16
C ASP A 800 8.64 1.32 4.04
N ILE A 801 9.78 0.95 3.49
CA ILE A 801 10.91 1.86 3.26
C ILE A 801 10.57 3.04 2.32
N ARG A 802 9.42 2.98 1.61
CA ARG A 802 8.98 3.98 0.63
C ARG A 802 8.32 5.21 1.28
N LYS A 803 8.03 5.17 2.57
CA LYS A 803 7.30 6.27 3.25
C LYS A 803 7.94 6.74 4.57
N GLY A 804 9.12 6.23 4.93
CA GLY A 804 9.86 6.68 6.12
C GLY A 804 9.23 6.29 7.46
N GLY A 805 8.32 5.32 7.48
CA GLY A 805 7.78 4.74 8.70
C GLY A 805 8.82 3.88 9.43
N SER A 806 8.59 3.67 10.72
CA SER A 806 9.36 2.72 11.53
C SER A 806 8.42 2.01 12.50
N PRO A 807 8.50 0.69 12.64
CA PRO A 807 7.67 -0.05 13.57
C PRO A 807 8.15 0.11 15.01
N ALA A 808 7.28 -0.21 15.96
CA ALA A 808 7.59 -0.28 17.39
C ALA A 808 6.96 -1.51 18.03
N GLY A 809 7.51 -1.96 19.16
CA GLY A 809 6.97 -3.08 19.91
C GLY A 809 7.90 -3.52 21.05
N TYR A 810 7.50 -4.57 21.78
CA TYR A 810 8.24 -5.04 22.96
C TYR A 810 8.04 -6.52 23.27
#